data_dc78820c7ff00de379ce1f4962d46aac
#
_entry.id   dc78820c7ff00de379ce1f4962d46aac
#
_cell.length_a   1.000
_cell.length_b   1.000
_cell.length_c   1.000
_cell.angle_alpha   90.00
_cell.angle_beta   90.00
_cell.angle_gamma   90.00
#
_symmetry.space_group_name_H-M   'P 1'
#
loop_
_entity.id
_entity.type
_entity.pdbx_description
1 polymer ?
#
loop_
_entity_poly.entity_id
_entity_poly.type
_entity_poly.pdbx_seq_one_letter_code
_entity_poly.pdbx_strand_id
1 'polypeptide(L)'
;MYFKILIAASLAANFLPVNAENEYLANAESMHPASAVNGNSVSRESVFADSSKVFDIDEIVVVSQPKETRRLRQQALSSSSLSSFQIHKLGVHDLRELSQYIPNFVMPNYGSRLSSSVYVRGIGSRVNSPSVGIYMDDIPVMSKSAFNLHNYQLSRVDVLRGPQGTLYGQNTEGGLVRMYSRNPFNYQGTDVKLGYGSRSYRNFEVAHYNKVNEKTAFSLAGFYDGQNGFFRNSFTGERADKMNEAGGKLLVKTRLNAGWDVDVLANYQYVDQNGFPYGRLDLATGNTDRPASTFAGIYRRNNLISGLRLTRQGNLFDFTSVSSYQYVKDHMLMDQDYLPADYMRILQQQLQNSLTQEFTFKGKQAVGGFWHWTLGAFFSQQWLKTNGPVFFDEAMTAPIGNAIQSQMYNAMVQAMADRMIAQGMPAAAAQAAAQRAIEQAGGVGMEVSMGAPGLYHTPQSNLGFYHESLFDLSSSLSLTLGLRYDYMLTSIHYESSAYMSMKANVMGREATYTLRSMLDGRTHDHFEELLPKLGLTWRLDSHGSNVYAVVSKGYRAGGYNIQMFSDILQTELNANRQNAMRGDYDVPHSADDYEKVNKTISYEPEVSWNYELGTHLNLFENALHLDLSAFYMQVKNQQLSVMAGNYGFGRMMVNAGKSHSCGIEAALRGQLFNGHLDWMVNYGYTRAVFDEYRSGEGAEAEDFKDKFVPYVPQHTLSATADYRIDTDCRLLHSLTIGANVNAQGKTYWDQANSYSQNLYAVLGAHLDADLGKVLISFWARNLTNTHYNTFAVDNAATGNKEYFAQRGNPFQCGVDLRFHF
;
A
#
# COMPACT_ATOMS: atom_id res chain seq x y z
N MET A 1 -14.25 -15.41 -27.06
CA MET A 1 -14.90 -16.74 -27.13
C MET A 1 -14.01 -17.85 -26.59
N TYR A 2 -12.71 -17.80 -26.78
CA TYR A 2 -11.72 -18.78 -26.24
C TYR A 2 -11.53 -18.73 -24.72
N PHE A 3 -11.77 -17.60 -24.05
CA PHE A 3 -11.58 -17.42 -22.62
C PHE A 3 -12.67 -18.10 -21.75
N LYS A 4 -13.89 -18.26 -22.27
CA LYS A 4 -14.95 -19.04 -21.59
C LYS A 4 -14.68 -20.55 -21.60
N ILE A 5 -13.86 -21.02 -22.53
CA ILE A 5 -13.50 -22.45 -22.67
C ILE A 5 -12.40 -22.83 -21.65
N LEU A 6 -11.48 -21.92 -21.32
CA LEU A 6 -10.43 -22.20 -20.32
C LEU A 6 -10.96 -22.25 -18.87
N ILE A 7 -11.92 -21.41 -18.53
CA ILE A 7 -12.59 -21.43 -17.21
C ILE A 7 -13.47 -22.67 -17.08
N ALA A 8 -14.16 -23.07 -18.15
CA ALA A 8 -14.95 -24.32 -18.18
C ALA A 8 -14.07 -25.56 -18.15
N ALA A 9 -12.87 -25.53 -18.74
CA ALA A 9 -11.92 -26.66 -18.69
C ALA A 9 -11.27 -26.81 -17.30
N SER A 10 -11.00 -25.72 -16.59
CA SER A 10 -10.46 -25.74 -15.22
C SER A 10 -11.52 -26.22 -14.21
N LEU A 11 -12.79 -25.90 -14.41
CA LEU A 11 -13.89 -26.38 -13.58
C LEU A 11 -14.34 -27.83 -13.97
N ALA A 12 -14.25 -28.20 -15.23
CA ALA A 12 -14.64 -29.53 -15.69
C ALA A 12 -13.59 -30.63 -15.35
N ALA A 13 -12.32 -30.31 -15.28
CA ALA A 13 -11.27 -31.22 -14.83
C ALA A 13 -11.40 -31.62 -13.34
N ASN A 14 -12.20 -30.91 -12.57
CA ASN A 14 -12.42 -31.17 -11.14
C ASN A 14 -13.73 -31.94 -10.82
N PHE A 15 -14.53 -32.32 -11.85
CA PHE A 15 -15.84 -32.93 -11.63
C PHE A 15 -16.07 -34.25 -12.39
N LEU A 16 -15.05 -35.04 -12.65
CA LEU A 16 -15.26 -36.39 -13.17
C LEU A 16 -15.20 -37.44 -12.04
N PRO A 17 -16.25 -38.24 -11.80
CA PRO A 17 -16.22 -39.30 -10.83
C PRO A 17 -15.43 -40.48 -11.40
N VAL A 18 -14.40 -40.89 -10.71
CA VAL A 18 -13.75 -42.19 -10.99
C VAL A 18 -14.34 -43.21 -10.05
N ASN A 19 -15.22 -44.05 -10.58
CA ASN A 19 -15.54 -45.34 -9.99
C ASN A 19 -14.39 -46.30 -10.29
N ALA A 20 -13.82 -46.90 -9.29
CA ALA A 20 -13.21 -48.22 -9.36
C ALA A 20 -13.09 -48.83 -7.97
N GLU A 21 -13.68 -49.94 -7.85
CA GLU A 21 -13.72 -50.89 -6.75
C GLU A 21 -12.37 -51.56 -6.50
N ASN A 22 -12.31 -52.08 -5.27
CA ASN A 22 -11.65 -53.29 -4.77
C ASN A 22 -10.33 -53.19 -4.04
N GLU A 23 -10.49 -53.43 -2.76
CA GLU A 23 -9.93 -54.51 -1.92
C GLU A 23 -8.40 -54.77 -1.97
N TYR A 24 -7.72 -54.64 -0.85
CA TYR A 24 -7.23 -55.72 0.00
C TYR A 24 -6.47 -55.22 1.21
N LEU A 25 -6.98 -55.58 2.33
CA LEU A 25 -6.46 -55.99 3.65
C LEU A 25 -4.95 -56.05 3.90
N ALA A 26 -4.64 -55.52 5.08
CA ALA A 26 -3.99 -56.17 6.19
C ALA A 26 -2.55 -55.85 6.58
N ASN A 27 -2.45 -55.67 7.85
CA ASN A 27 -1.35 -55.91 8.81
C ASN A 27 -0.32 -54.78 8.97
N ALA A 28 -0.31 -54.19 10.08
CA ALA A 28 -0.20 -54.50 11.50
C ALA A 28 1.22 -54.29 12.05
N GLU A 29 1.25 -53.67 13.22
CA GLU A 29 2.26 -53.76 14.25
C GLU A 29 3.62 -53.07 14.01
N SER A 30 4.09 -52.21 14.86
CA SER A 30 4.24 -52.25 16.31
C SER A 30 4.63 -50.85 16.87
N MET A 31 3.98 -50.41 17.91
CA MET A 31 4.41 -50.32 19.30
C MET A 31 5.71 -49.58 19.61
N HIS A 32 5.58 -48.45 20.36
CA HIS A 32 5.99 -48.53 21.76
C HIS A 32 5.32 -47.42 22.62
N PRO A 33 5.13 -47.65 23.93
CA PRO A 33 4.10 -47.05 24.75
C PRO A 33 4.55 -45.77 25.44
N ALA A 34 3.63 -44.84 25.52
CA ALA A 34 3.74 -43.72 26.47
C ALA A 34 3.53 -44.23 27.88
N SER A 35 4.50 -44.02 28.75
CA SER A 35 4.36 -44.19 30.18
C SER A 35 3.31 -43.23 30.76
N ALA A 36 2.29 -43.78 31.36
CA ALA A 36 1.33 -43.08 32.17
C ALA A 36 2.01 -42.40 33.36
N VAL A 37 1.90 -41.13 33.50
CA VAL A 37 2.12 -40.39 34.76
C VAL A 37 0.73 -39.93 35.24
N ASN A 38 0.46 -40.36 36.45
CA ASN A 38 -0.75 -40.13 37.23
C ASN A 38 -1.10 -38.65 37.34
N GLY A 39 -2.43 -38.43 37.35
CA GLY A 39 -3.04 -37.13 37.57
C GLY A 39 -2.69 -36.50 38.92
N ASN A 40 -2.63 -35.19 38.86
CA ASN A 40 -3.40 -34.26 39.70
C ASN A 40 -2.90 -32.84 39.47
N SER A 41 -3.83 -31.98 39.36
CA SER A 41 -3.83 -30.53 39.17
C SER A 41 -4.03 -30.14 37.75
N VAL A 42 -5.30 -29.92 37.39
CA VAL A 42 -5.71 -29.05 36.33
C VAL A 42 -5.28 -27.65 36.74
N SER A 43 -4.05 -27.27 36.36
CA SER A 43 -3.65 -25.87 36.34
C SER A 43 -4.59 -25.19 35.29
N ARG A 44 -5.40 -24.28 35.75
CA ARG A 44 -6.20 -23.40 34.91
C ARG A 44 -5.24 -22.48 34.16
N GLU A 45 -4.69 -22.96 33.07
CA GLU A 45 -3.94 -22.10 32.14
C GLU A 45 -4.90 -21.05 31.57
N SER A 46 -4.54 -19.80 31.76
CA SER A 46 -5.23 -18.67 31.14
C SER A 46 -5.14 -18.80 29.63
N VAL A 47 -6.27 -18.68 28.93
CA VAL A 47 -6.34 -18.71 27.46
C VAL A 47 -5.53 -17.55 26.82
N PHE A 48 -5.24 -16.50 27.59
CA PHE A 48 -4.48 -15.33 27.17
C PHE A 48 -3.00 -15.39 27.59
N ALA A 49 -2.61 -16.30 28.47
CA ALA A 49 -1.27 -16.37 29.07
C ALA A 49 -0.45 -17.55 28.53
N ASP A 50 -0.36 -17.72 27.24
CA ASP A 50 0.61 -18.68 26.68
C ASP A 50 1.92 -17.95 26.34
N SER A 51 2.57 -17.38 27.37
CA SER A 51 3.85 -16.67 27.23
C SER A 51 5.03 -17.60 26.97
N SER A 52 4.93 -18.89 27.33
CA SER A 52 5.98 -19.88 27.03
C SER A 52 6.09 -20.20 25.52
N LYS A 53 5.02 -19.92 24.74
CA LYS A 53 4.97 -20.13 23.29
C LYS A 53 5.32 -18.90 22.45
N VAL A 54 5.63 -17.76 23.06
CA VAL A 54 5.97 -16.52 22.32
C VAL A 54 7.28 -16.67 21.54
N PHE A 55 8.18 -17.56 21.98
CA PHE A 55 9.45 -17.81 21.31
C PHE A 55 9.41 -18.94 20.29
N ASP A 56 8.40 -19.76 20.31
CA ASP A 56 8.25 -20.85 19.36
C ASP A 56 7.40 -20.44 18.14
N ILE A 57 7.65 -19.23 17.64
CA ILE A 57 7.14 -18.82 16.32
C ILE A 57 7.55 -19.85 15.25
N ASP A 58 8.70 -20.49 15.43
CA ASP A 58 9.16 -21.57 14.54
C ASP A 58 8.34 -22.87 14.71
N GLU A 59 7.78 -23.16 15.88
CA GLU A 59 6.89 -24.31 16.09
C GLU A 59 5.47 -24.08 15.54
N ILE A 60 4.96 -22.85 15.61
CA ILE A 60 3.66 -22.47 15.01
C ILE A 60 3.71 -22.53 13.46
N VAL A 61 4.90 -22.47 12.87
CA VAL A 61 5.14 -22.52 11.41
C VAL A 61 5.16 -23.96 10.84
N VAL A 62 4.58 -24.94 11.49
CA VAL A 62 4.41 -26.31 10.92
C VAL A 62 3.33 -26.37 9.81
N VAL A 63 2.70 -25.25 9.46
CA VAL A 63 1.88 -25.20 8.23
C VAL A 63 2.85 -25.15 7.06
N SER A 64 2.90 -26.22 6.26
CA SER A 64 3.70 -26.28 5.05
C SER A 64 3.33 -25.11 4.14
N GLN A 65 4.26 -24.20 3.93
CA GLN A 65 4.08 -23.14 2.98
C GLN A 65 4.15 -23.72 1.57
N PRO A 66 3.24 -23.36 0.65
CA PRO A 66 3.17 -24.01 -0.66
C PRO A 66 4.46 -23.86 -1.47
N LYS A 67 5.16 -22.74 -1.33
CA LYS A 67 6.29 -22.37 -2.19
C LYS A 67 7.66 -22.67 -1.56
N GLU A 68 7.82 -22.39 -0.27
CA GLU A 68 9.12 -22.49 0.40
C GLU A 68 9.43 -23.92 0.84
N THR A 69 10.68 -24.31 0.67
CA THR A 69 11.16 -25.65 1.04
C THR A 69 11.59 -25.75 2.50
N ARG A 70 11.86 -24.61 3.16
CA ARG A 70 12.33 -24.54 4.56
C ARG A 70 11.59 -23.49 5.36
N ARG A 71 11.70 -23.57 6.70
CA ARG A 71 11.20 -22.55 7.64
C ARG A 71 11.85 -21.20 7.33
N LEU A 72 11.13 -20.10 7.60
CA LEU A 72 11.52 -18.75 7.20
C LEU A 72 12.93 -18.35 7.65
N ARG A 73 13.27 -18.58 8.94
CA ARG A 73 14.61 -18.26 9.49
C ARG A 73 15.73 -19.23 9.03
N GLN A 74 15.41 -20.28 8.30
CA GLN A 74 16.39 -21.22 7.72
C GLN A 74 16.68 -20.91 6.24
N GLN A 75 16.07 -19.87 5.69
CA GLN A 75 16.26 -19.42 4.31
C GLN A 75 17.25 -18.26 4.27
N ALA A 76 17.91 -18.09 3.12
CA ALA A 76 18.80 -16.97 2.86
C ALA A 76 17.98 -15.69 2.56
N LEU A 77 17.41 -15.09 3.59
CA LEU A 77 16.63 -13.86 3.50
C LEU A 77 16.43 -13.18 4.86
N SER A 78 16.27 -11.86 4.85
CA SER A 78 15.88 -11.09 6.04
C SER A 78 14.36 -11.09 6.21
N SER A 79 13.90 -11.47 7.39
CA SER A 79 12.47 -11.56 7.68
C SER A 79 12.13 -11.10 9.10
N SER A 80 10.89 -10.70 9.30
CA SER A 80 10.30 -10.45 10.62
C SER A 80 8.92 -11.09 10.65
N SER A 81 8.60 -11.76 11.74
CA SER A 81 7.27 -12.34 11.97
C SER A 81 6.70 -11.80 13.26
N LEU A 82 5.43 -11.39 13.21
CA LEU A 82 4.63 -11.01 14.37
C LEU A 82 3.49 -12.00 14.55
N SER A 83 3.43 -12.62 15.73
CA SER A 83 2.35 -13.53 16.10
C SER A 83 1.04 -12.77 16.41
N SER A 84 -0.07 -13.49 16.45
CA SER A 84 -1.37 -12.95 16.90
C SER A 84 -1.26 -12.27 18.26
N PHE A 85 -0.54 -12.89 19.19
CA PHE A 85 -0.30 -12.35 20.54
C PHE A 85 0.43 -10.98 20.46
N GLN A 86 1.52 -10.89 19.71
CA GLN A 86 2.27 -9.64 19.55
C GLN A 86 1.43 -8.56 18.84
N ILE A 87 0.69 -8.90 17.78
CA ILE A 87 -0.21 -7.98 17.08
C ILE A 87 -1.23 -7.38 18.05
N HIS A 88 -1.81 -8.23 18.91
CA HIS A 88 -2.78 -7.78 19.89
C HIS A 88 -2.18 -6.93 21.01
N LYS A 89 -1.01 -7.34 21.53
CA LYS A 89 -0.28 -6.67 22.61
C LYS A 89 0.19 -5.27 22.19
N LEU A 90 0.66 -5.14 20.97
CA LEU A 90 1.07 -3.86 20.37
C LEU A 90 -0.10 -2.99 19.94
N GLY A 91 -1.32 -3.52 19.99
CA GLY A 91 -2.52 -2.82 19.56
C GLY A 91 -2.50 -2.46 18.07
N VAL A 92 -1.96 -3.34 17.23
CA VAL A 92 -1.82 -3.11 15.78
C VAL A 92 -3.11 -3.47 15.07
N HIS A 93 -3.80 -2.48 14.52
CA HIS A 93 -5.09 -2.65 13.84
C HIS A 93 -4.98 -2.76 12.32
N ASP A 94 -3.90 -2.25 11.73
CA ASP A 94 -3.70 -2.28 10.29
C ASP A 94 -2.23 -2.49 9.91
N LEU A 95 -1.96 -2.67 8.61
CA LEU A 95 -0.61 -2.90 8.10
C LEU A 95 0.31 -1.67 8.30
N ARG A 96 -0.24 -0.45 8.27
CA ARG A 96 0.52 0.77 8.50
C ARG A 96 1.03 0.85 9.94
N GLU A 97 0.20 0.49 10.93
CA GLU A 97 0.64 0.42 12.32
C GLU A 97 1.68 -0.68 12.51
N LEU A 98 1.50 -1.83 11.85
CA LEU A 98 2.46 -2.93 11.86
C LEU A 98 3.84 -2.50 11.33
N SER A 99 3.88 -1.63 10.31
CA SER A 99 5.13 -1.17 9.71
C SER A 99 6.07 -0.49 10.70
N GLN A 100 5.55 0.10 11.78
CA GLN A 100 6.33 0.77 12.80
C GLN A 100 7.22 -0.19 13.63
N TYR A 101 6.93 -1.49 13.60
CA TYR A 101 7.65 -2.52 14.38
C TYR A 101 8.62 -3.35 13.54
N ILE A 102 8.81 -3.04 12.27
CA ILE A 102 9.66 -3.80 11.35
C ILE A 102 10.81 -2.90 10.87
N PRO A 103 12.08 -3.34 10.94
CA PRO A 103 13.22 -2.56 10.46
C PRO A 103 13.09 -2.20 8.97
N ASN A 104 13.39 -0.95 8.61
CA ASN A 104 13.39 -0.46 7.22
C ASN A 104 12.11 -0.72 6.43
N PHE A 105 10.98 -0.89 7.13
CA PHE A 105 9.66 -1.05 6.55
C PHE A 105 8.78 0.13 6.98
N VAL A 106 8.31 0.91 6.04
CA VAL A 106 7.57 2.15 6.31
C VAL A 106 6.34 2.24 5.42
N MET A 107 5.21 2.53 6.02
CA MET A 107 3.97 2.83 5.34
C MET A 107 3.47 4.21 5.78
N PRO A 108 3.81 5.29 5.07
CA PRO A 108 3.45 6.65 5.43
C PRO A 108 1.93 6.83 5.53
N ASN A 109 1.48 7.64 6.49
CA ASN A 109 0.09 8.04 6.57
C ASN A 109 -0.17 9.28 5.72
N TYR A 110 -0.79 9.10 4.56
CA TYR A 110 -1.20 10.19 3.66
C TYR A 110 -2.57 10.79 4.01
N GLY A 111 -3.08 10.53 5.20
CA GLY A 111 -4.39 11.02 5.62
C GLY A 111 -5.59 10.30 4.98
N SER A 112 -5.37 9.20 4.26
CA SER A 112 -6.41 8.39 3.62
C SER A 112 -6.00 6.92 3.49
N ARG A 113 -6.99 6.04 3.49
CA ARG A 113 -6.82 4.62 3.15
C ARG A 113 -6.52 4.38 1.66
N LEU A 114 -6.77 5.35 0.79
CA LEU A 114 -6.47 5.27 -0.65
C LEU A 114 -4.98 5.05 -0.91
N SER A 115 -4.15 5.87 -0.28
CA SER A 115 -2.71 5.84 -0.48
C SER A 115 -2.07 4.85 0.46
N SER A 116 -1.91 3.63 0.00
CA SER A 116 -1.29 2.55 0.75
C SER A 116 0.10 2.24 0.20
N SER A 117 0.95 3.27 0.16
CA SER A 117 2.34 3.12 -0.29
C SER A 117 3.18 2.43 0.76
N VAL A 118 3.95 1.45 0.33
CA VAL A 118 4.85 0.68 1.19
C VAL A 118 6.26 0.88 0.69
N TYR A 119 7.16 1.20 1.62
CA TYR A 119 8.60 1.36 1.38
C TYR A 119 9.37 0.35 2.21
N VAL A 120 10.24 -0.41 1.56
CA VAL A 120 11.16 -1.34 2.21
C VAL A 120 12.56 -1.07 1.70
N ARG A 121 13.52 -0.86 2.61
CA ARG A 121 14.93 -0.60 2.26
C ARG A 121 15.12 0.53 1.25
N GLY A 122 14.27 1.56 1.29
CA GLY A 122 14.33 2.68 0.35
C GLY A 122 13.61 2.46 -0.98
N ILE A 123 13.10 1.26 -1.26
CA ILE A 123 12.31 0.94 -2.44
C ILE A 123 10.83 1.13 -2.12
N GLY A 124 10.15 1.96 -2.89
CA GLY A 124 8.73 2.24 -2.65
C GLY A 124 8.11 3.11 -3.73
N SER A 125 6.78 3.24 -3.71
CA SER A 125 6.05 4.07 -4.66
C SER A 125 4.85 4.72 -4.02
N ARG A 126 4.71 6.01 -4.24
CA ARG A 126 3.51 6.77 -3.82
C ARG A 126 2.32 6.54 -4.75
N VAL A 127 2.55 6.46 -6.05
CA VAL A 127 1.53 6.38 -7.11
C VAL A 127 1.77 5.11 -7.94
N ASN A 128 0.75 4.62 -8.64
CA ASN A 128 0.78 3.49 -9.56
C ASN A 128 1.25 2.14 -8.93
N SER A 129 2.05 1.35 -9.65
CA SER A 129 2.41 -0.02 -9.27
C SER A 129 3.12 -0.08 -7.91
N PRO A 130 2.75 -1.03 -7.03
CA PRO A 130 3.43 -1.21 -5.75
C PRO A 130 4.81 -1.85 -5.92
N SER A 131 5.72 -1.60 -4.97
CA SER A 131 7.04 -2.24 -4.91
C SER A 131 7.12 -3.39 -3.91
N VAL A 132 6.07 -3.58 -3.10
CA VAL A 132 5.98 -4.61 -2.07
C VAL A 132 4.70 -5.41 -2.30
N GLY A 133 4.82 -6.73 -2.38
CA GLY A 133 3.69 -7.64 -2.52
C GLY A 133 2.97 -7.83 -1.17
N ILE A 134 1.66 -7.96 -1.20
CA ILE A 134 0.86 -8.31 -0.03
C ILE A 134 0.03 -9.56 -0.34
N TYR A 135 0.07 -10.53 0.56
CA TYR A 135 -0.66 -11.80 0.43
C TYR A 135 -1.51 -12.05 1.68
N MET A 136 -2.71 -12.54 1.46
CA MET A 136 -3.60 -13.04 2.53
C MET A 136 -3.93 -14.50 2.26
N ASP A 137 -3.52 -15.39 3.17
CA ASP A 137 -3.73 -16.85 3.03
C ASP A 137 -3.33 -17.40 1.65
N ASP A 138 -2.13 -17.02 1.17
CA ASP A 138 -1.53 -17.33 -0.12
C ASP A 138 -2.18 -16.65 -1.34
N ILE A 139 -3.18 -15.80 -1.15
CA ILE A 139 -3.83 -15.00 -2.21
C ILE A 139 -3.14 -13.64 -2.32
N PRO A 140 -2.59 -13.25 -3.48
CA PRO A 140 -2.02 -11.92 -3.68
C PRO A 140 -3.10 -10.85 -3.64
N VAL A 141 -2.87 -9.74 -2.94
CA VAL A 141 -3.74 -8.56 -2.97
C VAL A 141 -3.36 -7.73 -4.19
N MET A 142 -4.26 -7.66 -5.18
CA MET A 142 -3.95 -7.11 -6.50
C MET A 142 -4.10 -5.59 -6.58
N SER A 143 -4.93 -4.98 -5.74
CA SER A 143 -5.14 -3.54 -5.74
C SER A 143 -4.32 -2.84 -4.67
N LYS A 144 -3.50 -1.86 -5.06
CA LYS A 144 -2.74 -1.04 -4.12
C LYS A 144 -3.65 -0.26 -3.16
N SER A 145 -4.81 0.21 -3.60
CA SER A 145 -5.77 0.89 -2.72
C SER A 145 -6.31 -0.01 -1.61
N ALA A 146 -6.20 -1.34 -1.77
CA ALA A 146 -6.60 -2.34 -0.77
C ALA A 146 -5.47 -2.78 0.17
N PHE A 147 -4.25 -2.26 0.05
CA PHE A 147 -3.09 -2.75 0.82
C PHE A 147 -3.21 -2.51 2.32
N ASN A 148 -3.79 -1.39 2.74
CA ASN A 148 -4.01 -1.14 4.16
C ASN A 148 -5.32 -1.79 4.62
N LEU A 149 -5.26 -3.09 4.88
CA LEU A 149 -6.34 -3.90 5.41
C LEU A 149 -6.40 -3.79 6.94
N HIS A 150 -7.61 -3.88 7.50
CA HIS A 150 -7.79 -4.06 8.94
C HIS A 150 -7.35 -5.48 9.36
N ASN A 151 -6.54 -5.56 10.40
CA ASN A 151 -5.99 -6.79 10.94
C ASN A 151 -6.94 -7.43 11.95
N TYR A 152 -7.62 -8.47 11.59
CA TYR A 152 -8.47 -9.25 12.50
C TYR A 152 -8.39 -10.74 12.14
N GLN A 153 -8.61 -11.61 13.12
CA GLN A 153 -8.57 -13.05 12.95
C GLN A 153 -7.23 -13.58 12.39
N LEU A 154 -6.12 -12.87 12.61
CA LEU A 154 -4.81 -13.30 12.15
C LEU A 154 -4.13 -14.24 13.17
N SER A 155 -3.40 -15.23 12.67
CA SER A 155 -2.46 -16.03 13.44
C SER A 155 -1.08 -15.39 13.48
N ARG A 156 -0.65 -14.85 12.33
CA ARG A 156 0.64 -14.15 12.20
C ARG A 156 0.69 -13.28 10.95
N VAL A 157 1.67 -12.39 10.94
CA VAL A 157 2.10 -11.64 9.76
C VAL A 157 3.60 -11.81 9.59
N ASP A 158 4.04 -12.21 8.39
CA ASP A 158 5.44 -12.29 8.01
C ASP A 158 5.77 -11.13 7.06
N VAL A 159 6.90 -10.47 7.29
CA VAL A 159 7.45 -9.45 6.40
C VAL A 159 8.83 -9.90 5.95
N LEU A 160 8.97 -10.14 4.65
CA LEU A 160 10.20 -10.52 3.98
C LEU A 160 10.77 -9.26 3.31
N ARG A 161 12.01 -8.92 3.63
CA ARG A 161 12.68 -7.73 3.11
C ARG A 161 13.66 -8.10 1.99
N GLY A 162 13.80 -7.20 1.02
CA GLY A 162 14.53 -7.44 -0.22
C GLY A 162 13.71 -8.24 -1.25
N PRO A 163 14.17 -8.29 -2.51
CA PRO A 163 13.40 -8.84 -3.62
C PRO A 163 12.98 -10.30 -3.43
N GLN A 164 11.69 -10.54 -3.63
CA GLN A 164 11.08 -11.88 -3.62
C GLN A 164 10.58 -12.29 -5.02
N GLY A 165 11.14 -11.68 -6.06
CA GLY A 165 10.68 -11.83 -7.44
C GLY A 165 10.64 -13.27 -7.94
N THR A 166 11.59 -14.12 -7.55
CA THR A 166 11.68 -15.51 -8.03
C THR A 166 10.43 -16.34 -7.71
N LEU A 167 9.90 -16.28 -6.49
CA LEU A 167 8.71 -17.07 -6.12
C LEU A 167 7.39 -16.29 -6.26
N TYR A 168 7.44 -14.95 -6.21
CA TYR A 168 6.25 -14.11 -6.11
C TYR A 168 6.05 -13.16 -7.30
N GLY A 169 7.08 -12.96 -8.14
CA GLY A 169 6.99 -12.21 -9.40
C GLY A 169 6.96 -10.69 -9.23
N GLN A 170 6.17 -10.05 -10.07
CA GLN A 170 6.05 -8.61 -10.15
C GLN A 170 5.70 -7.93 -8.81
N ASN A 171 6.12 -6.68 -8.66
CA ASN A 171 5.76 -5.84 -7.53
C ASN A 171 6.22 -6.38 -6.16
N THR A 172 7.32 -7.14 -6.14
CA THR A 172 7.95 -7.67 -4.93
C THR A 172 9.44 -7.33 -4.83
N GLU A 173 9.84 -6.24 -5.45
CA GLU A 173 11.24 -5.80 -5.50
C GLU A 173 11.76 -5.26 -4.16
N GLY A 174 10.93 -4.60 -3.38
CA GLY A 174 11.27 -4.15 -2.02
C GLY A 174 11.06 -5.24 -0.98
N GLY A 175 10.09 -6.14 -1.20
CA GLY A 175 9.76 -7.18 -0.25
C GLY A 175 8.36 -7.75 -0.39
N LEU A 176 7.96 -8.48 0.64
CA LEU A 176 6.68 -9.20 0.67
C LEU A 176 6.09 -9.18 2.08
N VAL A 177 4.79 -8.94 2.19
CA VAL A 177 4.02 -9.12 3.43
C VAL A 177 3.04 -10.26 3.26
N ARG A 178 3.04 -11.21 4.20
CA ARG A 178 2.11 -12.35 4.21
C ARG A 178 1.31 -12.35 5.49
N MET A 179 0.01 -12.34 5.36
CA MET A 179 -0.95 -12.40 6.47
C MET A 179 -1.62 -13.77 6.47
N TYR A 180 -1.63 -14.43 7.61
CA TYR A 180 -2.24 -15.76 7.76
C TYR A 180 -3.38 -15.71 8.76
N SER A 181 -4.53 -16.22 8.36
CA SER A 181 -5.70 -16.39 9.21
C SER A 181 -5.49 -17.50 10.23
N ARG A 182 -6.15 -17.39 11.39
CA ARG A 182 -6.14 -18.44 12.42
C ARG A 182 -6.84 -19.70 11.92
N ASN A 183 -6.18 -20.85 12.07
CA ASN A 183 -6.69 -22.12 11.54
C ASN A 183 -7.79 -22.71 12.43
N PRO A 184 -9.03 -22.89 11.92
CA PRO A 184 -10.14 -23.40 12.71
C PRO A 184 -10.05 -24.90 13.07
N PHE A 185 -9.10 -25.65 12.54
CA PHE A 185 -8.82 -26.99 13.03
C PHE A 185 -8.06 -27.01 14.36
N ASN A 186 -7.22 -25.99 14.60
CA ASN A 186 -6.31 -25.94 15.74
C ASN A 186 -6.81 -24.99 16.85
N TYR A 187 -7.79 -24.14 16.54
CA TYR A 187 -8.32 -23.15 17.45
C TYR A 187 -9.85 -23.15 17.37
N GLN A 188 -10.49 -23.26 18.53
CA GLN A 188 -11.94 -23.40 18.68
C GLN A 188 -12.47 -22.31 19.63
N GLY A 189 -13.75 -22.01 19.53
CA GLY A 189 -14.42 -21.09 20.44
C GLY A 189 -14.80 -19.78 19.77
N THR A 190 -15.14 -18.79 20.57
CA THR A 190 -15.58 -17.47 20.13
C THR A 190 -14.75 -16.41 20.83
N ASP A 191 -14.04 -15.61 20.04
CA ASP A 191 -13.34 -14.42 20.50
C ASP A 191 -14.23 -13.19 20.30
N VAL A 192 -14.34 -12.34 21.31
CA VAL A 192 -15.05 -11.05 21.24
C VAL A 192 -14.10 -9.98 21.78
N LYS A 193 -13.96 -8.88 21.04
CA LYS A 193 -13.23 -7.68 21.48
C LYS A 193 -14.17 -6.47 21.45
N LEU A 194 -14.14 -5.67 22.53
CA LEU A 194 -14.80 -4.38 22.66
C LEU A 194 -13.76 -3.34 23.01
N GLY A 195 -13.63 -2.30 22.23
CA GLY A 195 -12.70 -1.21 22.46
C GLY A 195 -13.37 0.14 22.50
N TYR A 196 -12.96 1.00 23.44
CA TYR A 196 -13.38 2.39 23.51
C TYR A 196 -12.22 3.31 23.91
N GLY A 197 -12.15 4.50 23.32
CA GLY A 197 -11.03 5.39 23.61
C GLY A 197 -11.20 6.84 23.15
N SER A 198 -10.10 7.56 23.10
CA SER A 198 -10.02 8.96 22.74
C SER A 198 -10.70 9.25 21.40
N ARG A 199 -11.38 10.41 21.32
CA ARG A 199 -12.10 10.86 20.13
C ARG A 199 -13.23 9.89 19.70
N SER A 200 -13.90 9.28 20.68
CA SER A 200 -14.95 8.28 20.46
C SER A 200 -14.47 7.13 19.58
N TYR A 201 -13.23 6.70 19.79
CA TYR A 201 -12.75 5.43 19.22
C TYR A 201 -13.66 4.31 19.70
N ARG A 202 -14.11 3.47 18.79
CA ARG A 202 -15.02 2.34 19.02
C ARG A 202 -14.54 1.19 18.16
N ASN A 203 -14.19 0.09 18.80
CA ASN A 203 -13.81 -1.13 18.11
C ASN A 203 -14.69 -2.28 18.62
N PHE A 204 -15.19 -3.05 17.68
CA PHE A 204 -15.90 -4.30 17.93
C PHE A 204 -15.38 -5.36 16.99
N GLU A 205 -14.92 -6.48 17.54
CA GLU A 205 -14.51 -7.64 16.75
C GLU A 205 -15.15 -8.89 17.32
N VAL A 206 -15.61 -9.78 16.46
CA VAL A 206 -16.10 -11.10 16.82
C VAL A 206 -15.55 -12.12 15.84
N ALA A 207 -15.10 -13.27 16.36
CA ALA A 207 -14.65 -14.39 15.54
C ALA A 207 -15.05 -15.71 16.19
N HIS A 208 -15.77 -16.53 15.46
CA HIS A 208 -16.18 -17.88 15.87
C HIS A 208 -15.43 -18.92 15.06
N TYR A 209 -14.87 -19.90 15.75
CA TYR A 209 -14.10 -21.01 15.18
C TYR A 209 -14.72 -22.33 15.61
N ASN A 210 -15.03 -23.19 14.64
CA ASN A 210 -15.67 -24.46 14.93
C ASN A 210 -15.10 -25.58 14.05
N LYS A 211 -14.69 -26.67 14.68
CA LYS A 211 -14.37 -27.93 14.06
C LYS A 211 -15.64 -28.77 14.00
N VAL A 212 -16.32 -28.78 12.86
CA VAL A 212 -17.59 -29.50 12.68
C VAL A 212 -17.39 -31.02 12.83
N ASN A 213 -16.26 -31.51 12.29
CA ASN A 213 -15.82 -32.92 12.39
C ASN A 213 -14.32 -33.01 12.08
N GLU A 214 -13.75 -34.19 12.08
CA GLU A 214 -12.30 -34.38 11.81
C GLU A 214 -11.88 -33.93 10.42
N LYS A 215 -12.81 -33.77 9.48
CA LYS A 215 -12.52 -33.36 8.10
C LYS A 215 -12.85 -31.92 7.79
N THR A 216 -13.75 -31.29 8.51
CA THR A 216 -14.27 -29.96 8.18
C THR A 216 -14.25 -29.04 9.38
N ALA A 217 -13.65 -27.87 9.20
CA ALA A 217 -13.64 -26.78 10.17
C ALA A 217 -13.92 -25.45 9.46
N PHE A 218 -14.51 -24.49 10.16
CA PHE A 218 -14.74 -23.16 9.63
C PHE A 218 -14.48 -22.08 10.66
N SER A 219 -14.23 -20.88 10.20
CA SER A 219 -14.31 -19.67 11.02
C SER A 219 -15.11 -18.59 10.31
N LEU A 220 -15.88 -17.86 11.12
CA LEU A 220 -16.62 -16.68 10.70
C LEU A 220 -16.26 -15.52 11.62
N ALA A 221 -15.85 -14.41 11.04
CA ALA A 221 -15.45 -13.23 11.79
C ALA A 221 -16.05 -11.96 11.20
N GLY A 222 -16.21 -10.95 12.07
CA GLY A 222 -16.61 -9.61 11.67
C GLY A 222 -15.98 -8.56 12.57
N PHE A 223 -15.86 -7.35 12.05
CA PHE A 223 -15.38 -6.21 12.83
C PHE A 223 -16.10 -4.92 12.44
N TYR A 224 -16.09 -3.98 13.37
CA TYR A 224 -16.39 -2.58 13.17
C TYR A 224 -15.33 -1.75 13.90
N ASP A 225 -14.77 -0.75 13.23
CA ASP A 225 -13.84 0.21 13.81
C ASP A 225 -14.27 1.63 13.42
N GLY A 226 -14.33 2.54 14.38
CA GLY A 226 -14.78 3.90 14.13
C GLY A 226 -14.11 4.92 15.03
N GLN A 227 -13.85 6.11 14.49
CA GLN A 227 -13.24 7.23 15.19
C GLN A 227 -13.75 8.56 14.65
N ASN A 228 -13.96 9.53 15.54
CA ASN A 228 -14.42 10.88 15.16
C ASN A 228 -13.28 11.79 14.65
N GLY A 229 -12.03 11.29 14.64
CA GLY A 229 -10.87 12.02 14.15
C GLY A 229 -10.25 13.01 15.13
N PHE A 230 -9.01 13.37 14.89
CA PHE A 230 -8.19 14.24 15.75
C PHE A 230 -8.15 15.68 15.27
N PHE A 231 -8.24 15.89 13.95
CA PHE A 231 -8.02 17.19 13.33
C PHE A 231 -9.35 17.86 13.00
N ARG A 232 -9.45 19.13 13.36
CA ARG A 232 -10.60 19.97 13.01
C ARG A 232 -10.17 20.94 11.92
N ASN A 233 -10.92 20.98 10.82
CA ASN A 233 -10.77 21.98 9.78
C ASN A 233 -11.07 23.38 10.36
N SER A 234 -10.15 24.32 10.21
CA SER A 234 -10.28 25.68 10.77
C SER A 234 -11.26 26.55 9.98
N PHE A 235 -11.51 26.24 8.70
CA PHE A 235 -12.43 26.95 7.85
C PHE A 235 -13.89 26.48 8.05
N THR A 236 -14.14 25.17 7.91
CA THR A 236 -15.49 24.61 8.03
C THR A 236 -15.92 24.30 9.46
N GLY A 237 -14.98 24.18 10.39
CA GLY A 237 -15.24 23.76 11.76
C GLY A 237 -15.51 22.25 11.93
N GLU A 238 -15.49 21.45 10.86
CA GLU A 238 -15.78 20.02 10.87
C GLU A 238 -14.55 19.16 11.21
N ARG A 239 -14.77 17.90 11.53
CA ARG A 239 -13.71 16.89 11.67
C ARG A 239 -13.21 16.45 10.30
N ALA A 240 -11.92 16.63 10.06
CA ALA A 240 -11.30 16.40 8.77
C ALA A 240 -10.81 14.94 8.54
N ASP A 241 -10.81 14.11 9.59
CA ASP A 241 -10.24 12.76 9.60
C ASP A 241 -11.14 11.71 10.29
N LYS A 242 -12.45 11.94 10.30
CA LYS A 242 -13.43 10.95 10.80
C LYS A 242 -13.36 9.68 9.96
N MET A 243 -13.39 8.51 10.60
CA MET A 243 -13.34 7.21 9.92
C MET A 243 -14.32 6.22 10.53
N ASN A 244 -14.93 5.40 9.68
CA ASN A 244 -15.65 4.19 10.02
C ASN A 244 -15.23 3.10 9.04
N GLU A 245 -14.99 1.91 9.56
CA GLU A 245 -14.73 0.73 8.74
C GLU A 245 -15.43 -0.50 9.34
N ALA A 246 -15.81 -1.41 8.49
CA ALA A 246 -16.44 -2.67 8.88
C ALA A 246 -16.09 -3.76 7.89
N GLY A 247 -16.15 -5.00 8.33
CA GLY A 247 -15.90 -6.12 7.44
C GLY A 247 -16.26 -7.46 8.05
N GLY A 248 -16.15 -8.48 7.21
CA GLY A 248 -16.38 -9.87 7.58
C GLY A 248 -15.48 -10.81 6.80
N LYS A 249 -15.14 -11.93 7.43
CA LYS A 249 -14.30 -12.98 6.88
C LYS A 249 -14.91 -14.35 7.14
N LEU A 250 -14.97 -15.16 6.10
CA LEU A 250 -15.30 -16.58 6.16
C LEU A 250 -14.10 -17.38 5.72
N LEU A 251 -13.69 -18.38 6.48
CA LEU A 251 -12.70 -19.37 6.11
C LEU A 251 -13.28 -20.77 6.37
N VAL A 252 -13.36 -21.59 5.36
CA VAL A 252 -13.78 -23.00 5.44
C VAL A 252 -12.64 -23.86 4.98
N LYS A 253 -12.27 -24.87 5.77
CA LYS A 253 -11.25 -25.85 5.48
C LYS A 253 -11.82 -27.23 5.53
N THR A 254 -11.62 -28.02 4.46
CA THR A 254 -12.15 -29.38 4.37
C THR A 254 -11.09 -30.32 3.86
N ARG A 255 -10.85 -31.41 4.58
CA ARG A 255 -10.00 -32.53 4.19
C ARG A 255 -10.86 -33.58 3.50
N LEU A 256 -10.63 -33.75 2.22
CA LEU A 256 -11.33 -34.75 1.44
C LEU A 256 -10.59 -36.11 1.49
N ASN A 257 -11.21 -37.14 0.98
CA ASN A 257 -10.55 -38.43 0.83
C ASN A 257 -9.41 -38.37 -0.20
N ALA A 258 -8.47 -39.31 -0.14
CA ALA A 258 -7.33 -39.40 -1.07
C ALA A 258 -6.33 -38.21 -0.97
N GLY A 259 -6.18 -37.58 0.19
CA GLY A 259 -5.15 -36.57 0.45
C GLY A 259 -5.39 -35.20 -0.20
N TRP A 260 -6.65 -34.88 -0.49
CA TRP A 260 -7.04 -33.53 -0.94
C TRP A 260 -7.52 -32.67 0.23
N ASP A 261 -6.99 -31.45 0.30
CA ASP A 261 -7.44 -30.38 1.19
C ASP A 261 -8.04 -29.26 0.34
N VAL A 262 -9.17 -28.72 0.77
CA VAL A 262 -9.91 -27.61 0.14
C VAL A 262 -10.08 -26.49 1.16
N ASP A 263 -9.57 -25.30 0.86
CA ASP A 263 -9.77 -24.11 1.66
C ASP A 263 -10.51 -23.05 0.83
N VAL A 264 -11.56 -22.48 1.40
CA VAL A 264 -12.35 -21.40 0.82
C VAL A 264 -12.22 -20.18 1.70
N LEU A 265 -11.80 -19.06 1.13
CA LEU A 265 -11.69 -17.75 1.80
C LEU A 265 -12.63 -16.75 1.14
N ALA A 266 -13.33 -15.96 1.95
CA ALA A 266 -13.97 -14.72 1.54
C ALA A 266 -13.74 -13.66 2.61
N ASN A 267 -13.13 -12.53 2.26
CA ASN A 267 -12.87 -11.39 3.13
C ASN A 267 -13.39 -10.11 2.48
N TYR A 268 -14.39 -9.49 3.11
CA TYR A 268 -14.97 -8.23 2.66
C TYR A 268 -14.67 -7.13 3.68
N GLN A 269 -14.28 -5.94 3.19
CA GLN A 269 -14.05 -4.77 4.02
C GLN A 269 -14.63 -3.52 3.34
N TYR A 270 -15.31 -2.70 4.15
CA TYR A 270 -15.84 -1.40 3.77
C TYR A 270 -15.15 -0.31 4.58
N VAL A 271 -14.81 0.79 3.93
CA VAL A 271 -14.24 2.00 4.55
C VAL A 271 -15.05 3.21 4.12
N ASP A 272 -15.40 4.07 5.10
CA ASP A 272 -15.98 5.40 4.89
C ASP A 272 -15.23 6.39 5.78
N GLN A 273 -14.46 7.30 5.17
CA GLN A 273 -13.67 8.26 5.92
C GLN A 273 -13.67 9.65 5.28
N ASN A 274 -13.51 10.67 6.14
CA ASN A 274 -12.98 11.95 5.75
C ASN A 274 -11.45 11.81 5.62
N GLY A 275 -10.87 12.39 4.58
CA GLY A 275 -9.45 12.20 4.30
C GLY A 275 -8.73 13.48 3.95
N PHE A 276 -7.41 13.36 3.83
CA PHE A 276 -6.50 14.43 3.39
C PHE A 276 -6.53 15.69 4.29
N PRO A 277 -6.45 15.57 5.63
CA PRO A 277 -6.51 16.69 6.55
C PRO A 277 -5.16 17.42 6.61
N TYR A 278 -4.73 17.98 5.47
CA TYR A 278 -3.44 18.65 5.37
C TYR A 278 -3.54 20.08 5.84
N GLY A 279 -2.56 20.51 6.64
CA GLY A 279 -2.37 21.87 7.07
C GLY A 279 -1.14 22.49 6.42
N ARG A 280 -1.06 23.82 6.38
CA ARG A 280 0.10 24.55 5.86
C ARG A 280 1.32 24.24 6.71
N LEU A 281 2.43 23.90 6.07
CA LEU A 281 3.71 23.56 6.71
C LEU A 281 4.61 24.80 6.70
N ASP A 282 5.00 25.26 7.86
CA ASP A 282 6.05 26.27 8.04
C ASP A 282 7.43 25.58 8.00
N LEU A 283 8.18 25.84 6.95
CA LEU A 283 9.50 25.22 6.75
C LEU A 283 10.55 25.68 7.78
N ALA A 284 10.39 26.88 8.36
CA ALA A 284 11.35 27.41 9.32
C ALA A 284 11.23 26.71 10.68
N THR A 285 10.01 26.40 11.10
CA THR A 285 9.74 25.77 12.40
C THR A 285 9.45 24.28 12.31
N GLY A 286 9.08 23.78 11.12
CA GLY A 286 8.58 22.40 10.91
C GLY A 286 7.16 22.20 11.45
N ASN A 287 6.49 23.23 11.92
CA ASN A 287 5.13 23.17 12.43
C ASN A 287 4.12 23.12 11.29
N THR A 288 3.04 22.41 11.52
CA THR A 288 1.94 22.32 10.57
C THR A 288 0.67 22.90 11.20
N ASP A 289 0.02 23.78 10.49
CA ASP A 289 -1.25 24.38 10.88
C ASP A 289 -2.40 23.36 10.92
N ARG A 290 -3.57 23.79 11.37
CA ARG A 290 -4.80 23.03 11.22
C ARG A 290 -5.19 22.99 9.75
N PRO A 291 -5.83 21.88 9.28
CA PRO A 291 -6.44 21.87 7.94
C PRO A 291 -7.38 23.04 7.74
N ALA A 292 -7.39 23.61 6.54
CA ALA A 292 -8.22 24.79 6.21
C ALA A 292 -8.91 24.64 4.83
N SER A 293 -9.07 23.46 4.32
CA SER A 293 -9.75 23.18 3.06
C SER A 293 -11.23 23.62 3.07
N THR A 294 -11.80 23.88 1.89
CA THR A 294 -13.17 24.36 1.75
C THR A 294 -14.20 23.28 2.09
N PHE A 295 -13.83 22.00 1.99
CA PHE A 295 -14.62 20.86 2.46
C PHE A 295 -13.71 19.75 2.98
N ALA A 296 -14.28 18.82 3.74
CA ALA A 296 -13.56 17.62 4.16
C ALA A 296 -13.44 16.65 2.98
N GLY A 297 -12.23 16.23 2.64
CA GLY A 297 -12.02 15.20 1.65
C GLY A 297 -12.74 13.90 2.01
N ILE A 298 -13.15 13.12 1.02
CA ILE A 298 -13.93 11.89 1.20
C ILE A 298 -13.18 10.74 0.56
N TYR A 299 -13.12 9.61 1.27
CA TYR A 299 -12.69 8.34 0.72
C TYR A 299 -13.63 7.20 1.16
N ARG A 300 -14.16 6.47 0.20
CA ARG A 300 -14.99 5.29 0.42
C ARG A 300 -14.44 4.12 -0.39
N ARG A 301 -14.43 2.93 0.21
CA ARG A 301 -13.94 1.73 -0.46
C ARG A 301 -14.74 0.51 -0.08
N ASN A 302 -15.12 -0.27 -1.10
CA ASN A 302 -15.59 -1.64 -0.97
C ASN A 302 -14.48 -2.56 -1.49
N ASN A 303 -14.08 -3.55 -0.73
CA ASN A 303 -13.01 -4.48 -1.08
C ASN A 303 -13.43 -5.91 -0.74
N LEU A 304 -13.46 -6.80 -1.74
CA LEU A 304 -13.67 -8.23 -1.58
C LEU A 304 -12.42 -8.98 -2.07
N ILE A 305 -11.89 -9.85 -1.23
CA ILE A 305 -10.87 -10.84 -1.58
C ILE A 305 -11.48 -12.20 -1.34
N SER A 306 -11.60 -13.01 -2.38
CA SER A 306 -12.10 -14.38 -2.29
C SER A 306 -11.16 -15.34 -3.00
N GLY A 307 -11.07 -16.57 -2.49
CA GLY A 307 -10.20 -17.56 -3.08
C GLY A 307 -10.55 -18.99 -2.71
N LEU A 308 -10.08 -19.88 -3.56
CA LEU A 308 -10.15 -21.32 -3.41
C LEU A 308 -8.73 -21.87 -3.49
N ARG A 309 -8.30 -22.55 -2.44
CA ARG A 309 -7.05 -23.30 -2.41
C ARG A 309 -7.35 -24.79 -2.40
N LEU A 310 -6.80 -25.49 -3.36
CA LEU A 310 -6.83 -26.94 -3.46
C LEU A 310 -5.42 -27.46 -3.25
N THR A 311 -5.21 -28.34 -2.28
CA THR A 311 -3.91 -28.96 -2.03
C THR A 311 -4.05 -30.47 -2.09
N ARG A 312 -3.19 -31.12 -2.84
CA ARG A 312 -3.06 -32.59 -2.87
C ARG A 312 -1.71 -32.99 -2.29
N GLN A 313 -1.76 -33.77 -1.24
CA GLN A 313 -0.57 -34.37 -0.65
C GLN A 313 -0.25 -35.66 -1.41
N GLY A 314 0.71 -35.58 -2.36
CA GLY A 314 1.18 -36.74 -3.14
C GLY A 314 2.27 -37.53 -2.40
N ASN A 315 2.74 -38.60 -3.02
CA ASN A 315 3.86 -39.38 -2.50
C ASN A 315 5.22 -38.75 -2.89
N LEU A 316 5.34 -38.22 -4.10
CA LEU A 316 6.58 -37.63 -4.65
C LEU A 316 6.60 -36.11 -4.49
N PHE A 317 5.47 -35.45 -4.67
CA PHE A 317 5.33 -34.02 -4.55
C PHE A 317 3.94 -33.66 -4.04
N ASP A 318 3.84 -32.49 -3.42
CA ASP A 318 2.58 -31.83 -3.09
C ASP A 318 2.21 -30.88 -4.23
N PHE A 319 0.94 -30.90 -4.63
CA PHE A 319 0.36 -30.00 -5.60
C PHE A 319 -0.55 -29.01 -4.90
N THR A 320 -0.41 -27.72 -5.20
CA THR A 320 -1.29 -26.67 -4.70
C THR A 320 -1.80 -25.84 -5.87
N SER A 321 -3.11 -25.61 -5.91
CA SER A 321 -3.78 -24.70 -6.84
C SER A 321 -4.46 -23.61 -6.01
N VAL A 322 -4.16 -22.33 -6.32
CA VAL A 322 -4.79 -21.17 -5.68
C VAL A 322 -5.47 -20.35 -6.77
N SER A 323 -6.80 -20.27 -6.70
CA SER A 323 -7.61 -19.42 -7.58
C SER A 323 -8.20 -18.29 -6.77
N SER A 324 -8.16 -17.05 -7.24
CA SER A 324 -8.80 -15.93 -6.54
C SER A 324 -9.57 -15.02 -7.47
N TYR A 325 -10.64 -14.44 -6.91
CA TYR A 325 -11.33 -13.29 -7.48
C TYR A 325 -11.35 -12.15 -6.47
N GLN A 326 -11.06 -10.94 -6.96
CA GLN A 326 -11.02 -9.75 -6.14
C GLN A 326 -11.81 -8.63 -6.82
N TYR A 327 -12.50 -7.87 -5.99
CA TYR A 327 -13.30 -6.72 -6.40
C TYR A 327 -12.95 -5.54 -5.50
N VAL A 328 -12.62 -4.40 -6.11
CA VAL A 328 -12.41 -3.13 -5.42
C VAL A 328 -13.22 -2.06 -6.13
N LYS A 329 -14.04 -1.34 -5.36
CA LYS A 329 -14.69 -0.12 -5.81
C LYS A 329 -14.39 0.98 -4.82
N ASP A 330 -13.74 2.03 -5.28
CA ASP A 330 -13.44 3.17 -4.44
C ASP A 330 -13.94 4.49 -5.03
N HIS A 331 -14.06 5.49 -4.15
CA HIS A 331 -14.47 6.84 -4.45
C HIS A 331 -13.67 7.80 -3.60
N MET A 332 -12.95 8.69 -4.22
CA MET A 332 -12.20 9.77 -3.60
C MET A 332 -12.70 11.11 -4.15
N LEU A 333 -12.97 12.04 -3.24
CA LEU A 333 -13.12 13.47 -3.57
C LEU A 333 -12.16 14.24 -2.68
N MET A 334 -11.32 15.07 -3.27
CA MET A 334 -10.26 15.79 -2.56
C MET A 334 -10.23 17.25 -3.01
N ASP A 335 -10.15 18.15 -2.03
CA ASP A 335 -9.73 19.53 -2.21
C ASP A 335 -8.21 19.52 -2.44
N GLN A 336 -7.80 19.81 -3.68
CA GLN A 336 -6.41 19.60 -4.09
C GLN A 336 -5.50 20.77 -3.73
N ASP A 337 -6.06 21.96 -3.48
CA ASP A 337 -5.27 23.12 -3.09
C ASP A 337 -5.03 23.23 -1.58
N TYR A 338 -5.84 22.55 -0.75
CA TYR A 338 -5.77 22.51 0.72
C TYR A 338 -5.94 23.87 1.42
N LEU A 339 -6.52 24.85 0.71
CA LEU A 339 -6.68 26.24 1.14
C LEU A 339 -8.16 26.55 1.46
N PRO A 340 -8.44 27.64 2.19
CA PRO A 340 -9.80 28.12 2.41
C PRO A 340 -10.35 28.90 1.21
N ALA A 341 -10.06 28.45 0.00
CA ALA A 341 -10.52 29.04 -1.25
C ALA A 341 -10.65 27.93 -2.30
N ASP A 342 -11.70 27.97 -3.12
CA ASP A 342 -12.00 26.94 -4.12
C ASP A 342 -11.20 27.17 -5.40
N TYR A 343 -9.96 26.62 -5.45
CA TYR A 343 -9.18 26.59 -6.69
C TYR A 343 -9.50 25.37 -7.52
N MET A 344 -9.53 24.17 -6.88
CA MET A 344 -9.55 22.94 -7.64
C MET A 344 -9.95 21.72 -6.81
N ARG A 345 -10.76 20.84 -7.41
CA ARG A 345 -11.19 19.57 -6.84
C ARG A 345 -10.83 18.40 -7.75
N ILE A 346 -10.38 17.30 -7.15
CA ILE A 346 -10.17 16.05 -7.87
C ILE A 346 -11.17 15.00 -7.38
N LEU A 347 -11.89 14.42 -8.32
CA LEU A 347 -12.71 13.23 -8.12
C LEU A 347 -11.98 12.05 -8.75
N GLN A 348 -11.88 10.94 -8.02
CA GLN A 348 -11.41 9.68 -8.57
C GLN A 348 -12.35 8.56 -8.14
N GLN A 349 -12.89 7.85 -9.11
CA GLN A 349 -13.71 6.66 -8.90
C GLN A 349 -13.05 5.50 -9.62
N GLN A 350 -12.74 4.44 -8.90
CA GLN A 350 -12.12 3.26 -9.47
C GLN A 350 -13.00 2.03 -9.28
N LEU A 351 -13.02 1.19 -10.29
CA LEU A 351 -13.61 -0.13 -10.26
C LEU A 351 -12.58 -1.12 -10.81
N GLN A 352 -12.09 -1.99 -9.93
CA GLN A 352 -11.13 -3.03 -10.28
C GLN A 352 -11.72 -4.42 -10.04
N ASN A 353 -11.63 -5.26 -11.05
CA ASN A 353 -11.84 -6.70 -10.95
C ASN A 353 -10.51 -7.39 -11.24
N SER A 354 -10.17 -8.43 -10.48
CA SER A 354 -8.94 -9.19 -10.70
C SER A 354 -9.19 -10.68 -10.52
N LEU A 355 -8.59 -11.47 -11.39
CA LEU A 355 -8.54 -12.92 -11.29
C LEU A 355 -7.09 -13.35 -11.19
N THR A 356 -6.80 -14.30 -10.31
CA THR A 356 -5.48 -14.93 -10.24
C THR A 356 -5.61 -16.45 -10.21
N GLN A 357 -4.66 -17.12 -10.82
CA GLN A 357 -4.50 -18.55 -10.77
C GLN A 357 -3.04 -18.89 -10.57
N GLU A 358 -2.74 -19.71 -9.58
CA GLU A 358 -1.40 -20.21 -9.33
C GLU A 358 -1.41 -21.72 -9.18
N PHE A 359 -0.43 -22.36 -9.78
CA PHE A 359 -0.16 -23.79 -9.63
C PHE A 359 1.24 -23.95 -9.06
N THR A 360 1.38 -24.72 -7.99
CA THR A 360 2.67 -25.00 -7.35
C THR A 360 2.84 -26.49 -7.18
N PHE A 361 3.99 -27.00 -7.58
CA PHE A 361 4.46 -28.36 -7.36
C PHE A 361 5.69 -28.31 -6.47
N LYS A 362 5.66 -29.01 -5.34
CA LYS A 362 6.74 -28.98 -4.36
C LYS A 362 7.16 -30.40 -4.04
N GLY A 363 8.43 -30.71 -4.26
CA GLY A 363 9.01 -32.01 -3.92
C GLY A 363 8.89 -32.31 -2.42
N LYS A 364 8.37 -33.49 -2.09
CA LYS A 364 8.12 -33.88 -0.70
C LYS A 364 9.38 -34.42 -0.01
N GLN A 365 10.20 -35.11 -0.75
CA GLN A 365 11.47 -35.66 -0.30
C GLN A 365 12.61 -35.09 -1.14
N ALA A 366 13.78 -34.97 -0.54
CA ALA A 366 14.98 -34.60 -1.27
C ALA A 366 15.33 -35.66 -2.31
N VAL A 367 15.42 -35.29 -3.58
CA VAL A 367 15.91 -36.18 -4.65
C VAL A 367 17.39 -36.43 -4.38
N GLY A 368 17.77 -37.71 -4.37
CA GLY A 368 19.13 -38.12 -4.02
C GLY A 368 19.55 -37.80 -2.58
N GLY A 369 18.62 -37.43 -1.71
CA GLY A 369 18.87 -37.05 -0.33
C GLY A 369 19.37 -35.61 -0.12
N PHE A 370 19.58 -34.84 -1.18
CA PHE A 370 20.18 -33.50 -1.09
C PHE A 370 19.47 -32.40 -1.89
N TRP A 371 18.60 -32.74 -2.87
CA TRP A 371 17.96 -31.77 -3.75
C TRP A 371 16.48 -31.64 -3.45
N HIS A 372 16.06 -30.47 -2.97
CA HIS A 372 14.68 -30.05 -2.80
C HIS A 372 14.30 -29.08 -3.92
N TRP A 373 13.06 -29.14 -4.39
CA TRP A 373 12.62 -28.33 -5.50
C TRP A 373 11.18 -27.84 -5.36
N THR A 374 10.92 -26.69 -5.94
CA THR A 374 9.58 -26.12 -6.14
C THR A 374 9.49 -25.61 -7.57
N LEU A 375 8.39 -25.92 -8.24
CA LEU A 375 8.08 -25.46 -9.59
C LEU A 375 6.67 -24.87 -9.57
N GLY A 376 6.43 -23.78 -10.31
CA GLY A 376 5.09 -23.24 -10.40
C GLY A 376 4.83 -22.37 -11.63
N ALA A 377 3.55 -22.08 -11.81
CA ALA A 377 3.04 -21.19 -12.84
C ALA A 377 2.01 -20.25 -12.21
N PHE A 378 2.06 -18.97 -12.57
CA PHE A 378 1.19 -17.92 -12.10
C PHE A 378 0.54 -17.21 -13.28
N PHE A 379 -0.75 -16.94 -13.17
CA PHE A 379 -1.49 -16.10 -14.10
C PHE A 379 -2.31 -15.07 -13.32
N SER A 380 -2.34 -13.85 -13.79
CA SER A 380 -3.30 -12.84 -13.31
C SER A 380 -3.88 -12.02 -14.44
N GLN A 381 -5.13 -11.61 -14.26
CA GLN A 381 -5.83 -10.69 -15.13
C GLN A 381 -6.51 -9.63 -14.29
N GLN A 382 -6.23 -8.37 -14.58
CA GLN A 382 -6.85 -7.21 -13.92
C GLN A 382 -7.60 -6.39 -14.95
N TRP A 383 -8.74 -5.83 -14.53
CA TRP A 383 -9.52 -4.84 -15.28
C TRP A 383 -9.76 -3.66 -14.35
N LEU A 384 -9.08 -2.56 -14.61
CA LEU A 384 -9.24 -1.33 -13.86
C LEU A 384 -9.92 -0.28 -14.73
N LYS A 385 -11.04 0.28 -14.23
CA LYS A 385 -11.70 1.45 -14.76
C LYS A 385 -11.48 2.60 -13.80
N THR A 386 -11.04 3.74 -14.30
CA THR A 386 -10.89 4.97 -13.53
C THR A 386 -11.67 6.09 -14.19
N ASN A 387 -12.61 6.70 -13.46
CA ASN A 387 -13.23 7.96 -13.80
C ASN A 387 -12.58 9.03 -12.91
N GLY A 388 -11.86 9.97 -13.53
CA GLY A 388 -10.98 10.90 -12.82
C GLY A 388 -11.10 12.33 -13.32
N PRO A 389 -12.29 13.00 -13.22
CA PRO A 389 -12.41 14.39 -13.62
C PRO A 389 -11.67 15.32 -12.64
N VAL A 390 -11.09 16.39 -13.23
CA VAL A 390 -10.56 17.55 -12.52
C VAL A 390 -11.53 18.71 -12.73
N PHE A 391 -11.92 19.36 -11.63
CA PHE A 391 -12.77 20.55 -11.63
C PHE A 391 -11.95 21.77 -11.22
N PHE A 392 -12.07 22.84 -12.01
CA PHE A 392 -11.46 24.12 -11.70
C PHE A 392 -12.55 25.06 -11.20
N ASP A 393 -12.36 25.55 -9.99
CA ASP A 393 -13.38 26.32 -9.29
C ASP A 393 -13.13 27.85 -9.43
N GLU A 394 -13.95 28.69 -8.81
CA GLU A 394 -14.00 30.12 -9.06
C GLU A 394 -12.68 30.85 -8.76
N ALA A 395 -11.99 30.51 -7.66
CA ALA A 395 -10.71 31.12 -7.32
C ALA A 395 -9.63 30.92 -8.39
N MET A 396 -9.71 29.82 -9.18
CA MET A 396 -8.83 29.53 -10.32
C MET A 396 -9.28 30.22 -11.60
N THR A 397 -10.58 30.23 -11.89
CA THR A 397 -11.12 30.67 -13.16
C THR A 397 -11.39 32.18 -13.24
N ALA A 398 -11.76 32.82 -12.12
CA ALA A 398 -12.03 34.27 -12.08
C ALA A 398 -10.81 35.15 -12.45
N PRO A 399 -9.59 34.88 -12.00
CA PRO A 399 -8.42 35.65 -12.45
C PRO A 399 -8.18 35.54 -13.97
N ILE A 400 -8.43 34.37 -14.55
CA ILE A 400 -8.33 34.13 -16.00
C ILE A 400 -9.38 34.96 -16.72
N GLY A 401 -10.63 34.93 -16.24
CA GLY A 401 -11.73 35.73 -16.77
C GLY A 401 -11.44 37.23 -16.74
N ASN A 402 -10.96 37.73 -15.57
CA ASN A 402 -10.61 39.14 -15.37
C ASN A 402 -9.44 39.57 -16.29
N ALA A 403 -8.45 38.72 -16.51
CA ALA A 403 -7.35 39.03 -17.43
C ALA A 403 -7.84 39.15 -18.89
N ILE A 404 -8.69 38.20 -19.34
CA ILE A 404 -9.29 38.21 -20.66
C ILE A 404 -10.20 39.46 -20.82
N GLN A 405 -11.04 39.75 -19.82
CA GLN A 405 -11.89 40.93 -19.80
C GLN A 405 -11.08 42.22 -19.95
N SER A 406 -10.02 42.38 -19.17
CA SER A 406 -9.15 43.55 -19.22
C SER A 406 -8.48 43.71 -20.57
N GLN A 407 -8.00 42.62 -21.17
CA GLN A 407 -7.40 42.63 -22.51
C GLN A 407 -8.42 43.02 -23.57
N MET A 408 -9.62 42.48 -23.53
CA MET A 408 -10.71 42.84 -24.43
C MET A 408 -11.11 44.31 -24.29
N TYR A 409 -11.33 44.77 -23.07
CA TYR A 409 -11.68 46.15 -22.75
C TYR A 409 -10.65 47.12 -23.33
N ASN A 410 -9.36 46.91 -23.05
CA ASN A 410 -8.27 47.75 -23.51
C ASN A 410 -8.17 47.76 -25.06
N ALA A 411 -8.33 46.61 -25.72
CA ALA A 411 -8.32 46.50 -27.17
C ALA A 411 -9.50 47.27 -27.79
N MET A 412 -10.69 47.20 -27.17
CA MET A 412 -11.88 47.94 -27.62
C MET A 412 -11.73 49.45 -27.42
N VAL A 413 -11.21 49.86 -26.25
CA VAL A 413 -10.92 51.30 -25.98
C VAL A 413 -9.97 51.84 -27.02
N GLN A 414 -8.90 51.13 -27.30
CA GLN A 414 -7.87 51.52 -28.26
C GLN A 414 -8.46 51.62 -29.67
N ALA A 415 -9.20 50.58 -30.11
CA ALA A 415 -9.81 50.59 -31.43
C ALA A 415 -10.88 51.69 -31.64
N MET A 416 -11.65 52.03 -30.61
CA MET A 416 -12.60 53.14 -30.63
C MET A 416 -11.88 54.49 -30.59
N ALA A 417 -10.85 54.64 -29.74
CA ALA A 417 -10.07 55.85 -29.65
C ALA A 417 -9.36 56.18 -30.97
N ASP A 418 -8.76 55.19 -31.62
CA ASP A 418 -8.08 55.34 -32.89
C ASP A 418 -9.02 55.85 -33.99
N ARG A 419 -10.28 55.36 -34.00
CA ARG A 419 -11.30 55.86 -34.92
C ARG A 419 -11.68 57.33 -34.67
N MET A 420 -11.76 57.72 -33.38
CA MET A 420 -12.07 59.08 -32.98
C MET A 420 -10.89 60.01 -33.24
N ILE A 421 -9.66 59.58 -33.08
CA ILE A 421 -8.45 60.32 -33.47
C ILE A 421 -8.39 60.53 -34.99
N ALA A 422 -8.69 59.51 -35.76
CA ALA A 422 -8.79 59.62 -37.22
C ALA A 422 -9.86 60.65 -37.68
N GLN A 423 -10.86 60.92 -36.83
CA GLN A 423 -11.90 61.95 -37.04
C GLN A 423 -11.51 63.32 -36.49
N GLY A 424 -10.24 63.49 -36.00
CA GLY A 424 -9.72 64.77 -35.53
C GLY A 424 -9.81 65.02 -34.05
N MET A 425 -10.22 64.04 -33.24
CA MET A 425 -10.29 64.18 -31.76
C MET A 425 -8.88 64.11 -31.18
N PRO A 426 -8.52 64.95 -30.15
CA PRO A 426 -7.27 64.81 -29.43
C PRO A 426 -7.20 63.46 -28.71
N ALA A 427 -5.99 62.83 -28.70
CA ALA A 427 -5.81 61.45 -28.25
C ALA A 427 -6.34 61.17 -26.82
N ALA A 428 -6.05 62.08 -25.85
CA ALA A 428 -6.54 61.95 -24.50
C ALA A 428 -8.07 62.05 -24.38
N ALA A 429 -8.68 62.93 -25.19
CA ALA A 429 -10.15 63.09 -25.21
C ALA A 429 -10.81 61.88 -25.90
N ALA A 430 -10.23 61.34 -26.96
CA ALA A 430 -10.66 60.16 -27.67
C ALA A 430 -10.68 58.92 -26.77
N GLN A 431 -9.61 58.72 -25.98
CA GLN A 431 -9.50 57.60 -25.04
C GLN A 431 -10.56 57.68 -23.96
N ALA A 432 -10.74 58.87 -23.31
CA ALA A 432 -11.77 59.09 -22.29
C ALA A 432 -13.19 58.94 -22.87
N ALA A 433 -13.43 59.36 -24.09
CA ALA A 433 -14.71 59.20 -24.80
C ALA A 433 -15.01 57.72 -25.13
N ALA A 434 -14.01 56.99 -25.59
CA ALA A 434 -14.13 55.55 -25.88
C ALA A 434 -14.42 54.73 -24.60
N GLN A 435 -13.77 55.04 -23.48
CA GLN A 435 -14.03 54.42 -22.18
C GLN A 435 -15.49 54.63 -21.75
N ARG A 436 -15.93 55.90 -21.73
CA ARG A 436 -17.31 56.26 -21.35
C ARG A 436 -18.34 55.59 -22.25
N ALA A 437 -18.10 55.52 -23.56
CA ALA A 437 -19.00 54.88 -24.51
C ALA A 437 -19.15 53.39 -24.26
N ILE A 438 -18.07 52.69 -23.95
CA ILE A 438 -18.08 51.28 -23.60
C ILE A 438 -18.84 51.04 -22.31
N GLU A 439 -18.57 51.83 -21.25
CA GLU A 439 -19.24 51.74 -19.96
C GLU A 439 -20.73 52.00 -20.04
N GLN A 440 -21.16 53.04 -20.76
CA GLN A 440 -22.57 53.38 -21.01
C GLN A 440 -23.32 52.33 -21.82
N ALA A 441 -22.62 51.59 -22.66
CA ALA A 441 -23.17 50.48 -23.46
C ALA A 441 -23.29 49.17 -22.69
N GLY A 442 -22.92 49.15 -21.38
CA GLY A 442 -22.99 47.95 -20.54
C GLY A 442 -21.66 47.28 -20.25
N GLY A 443 -20.53 47.94 -20.66
CA GLY A 443 -19.20 47.51 -20.35
C GLY A 443 -18.73 46.19 -21.05
N VAL A 444 -17.71 45.60 -20.50
CA VAL A 444 -17.22 44.28 -20.90
C VAL A 444 -17.18 43.38 -19.64
N GLY A 445 -17.85 42.25 -19.68
CA GLY A 445 -17.84 41.21 -18.68
C GLY A 445 -17.30 39.89 -19.24
N MET A 446 -16.60 39.10 -18.46
CA MET A 446 -16.10 37.78 -18.86
C MET A 446 -16.21 36.83 -17.70
N GLU A 447 -16.94 35.73 -17.89
CA GLU A 447 -16.98 34.59 -16.99
C GLU A 447 -16.32 33.36 -17.65
N VAL A 448 -15.46 32.67 -16.94
CA VAL A 448 -14.75 31.52 -17.46
C VAL A 448 -15.06 30.33 -16.58
N SER A 449 -15.43 29.20 -17.19
CA SER A 449 -15.54 27.90 -16.54
C SER A 449 -14.67 26.87 -17.25
N MET A 450 -14.03 26.00 -16.50
CA MET A 450 -13.08 25.02 -17.00
C MET A 450 -13.28 23.66 -16.31
N GLY A 451 -12.92 22.59 -17.02
CA GLY A 451 -12.93 21.25 -16.47
C GLY A 451 -12.18 20.27 -17.36
N ALA A 452 -11.73 19.18 -16.77
CA ALA A 452 -11.02 18.11 -17.46
C ALA A 452 -11.59 16.72 -17.07
N PRO A 453 -12.70 16.27 -17.69
CA PRO A 453 -13.21 14.92 -17.51
C PRO A 453 -12.30 13.89 -18.17
N GLY A 454 -12.14 12.72 -17.53
CA GLY A 454 -11.34 11.62 -18.05
C GLY A 454 -11.86 10.26 -17.59
N LEU A 455 -11.97 9.34 -18.55
CA LEU A 455 -12.33 7.94 -18.34
C LEU A 455 -11.23 7.05 -18.91
N TYR A 456 -10.73 6.14 -18.08
CA TYR A 456 -9.58 5.31 -18.40
C TYR A 456 -9.88 3.84 -18.10
N HIS A 457 -9.53 2.97 -19.04
CA HIS A 457 -9.57 1.53 -18.90
C HIS A 457 -8.14 1.00 -19.03
N THR A 458 -7.61 0.42 -17.97
CA THR A 458 -6.23 -0.08 -17.94
C THR A 458 -6.20 -1.58 -17.59
N PRO A 459 -6.54 -2.48 -18.54
CA PRO A 459 -6.40 -3.91 -18.33
C PRO A 459 -4.93 -4.32 -18.31
N GLN A 460 -4.60 -5.29 -17.45
CA GLN A 460 -3.27 -5.83 -17.28
C GLN A 460 -3.33 -7.35 -17.11
N SER A 461 -2.46 -8.07 -17.82
CA SER A 461 -2.31 -9.52 -17.72
C SER A 461 -0.86 -9.84 -17.37
N ASN A 462 -0.63 -10.81 -16.49
CA ASN A 462 0.70 -11.33 -16.18
C ASN A 462 0.70 -12.86 -16.26
N LEU A 463 1.73 -13.42 -16.86
CA LEU A 463 2.01 -14.87 -16.91
C LEU A 463 3.44 -15.09 -16.41
N GLY A 464 3.58 -15.91 -15.37
CA GLY A 464 4.88 -16.21 -14.77
C GLY A 464 5.14 -17.69 -14.63
N PHE A 465 6.36 -18.13 -14.88
CA PHE A 465 6.84 -19.49 -14.62
C PHE A 465 8.05 -19.41 -13.71
N TYR A 466 8.08 -20.19 -12.65
CA TYR A 466 9.17 -20.16 -11.68
C TYR A 466 9.62 -21.54 -11.24
N HIS A 467 10.91 -21.59 -10.90
CA HIS A 467 11.54 -22.77 -10.31
C HIS A 467 12.54 -22.33 -9.22
N GLU A 468 12.52 -23.01 -8.08
CA GLU A 468 13.54 -22.87 -7.04
C GLU A 468 14.05 -24.26 -6.65
N SER A 469 15.36 -24.44 -6.66
CA SER A 469 16.10 -25.60 -6.18
C SER A 469 16.88 -25.24 -4.93
N LEU A 470 16.80 -26.08 -3.92
CA LEU A 470 17.65 -26.03 -2.74
C LEU A 470 18.50 -27.31 -2.69
N PHE A 471 19.81 -27.15 -2.69
CA PHE A 471 20.78 -28.23 -2.59
C PHE A 471 21.45 -28.24 -1.23
N ASP A 472 21.33 -29.35 -0.49
CA ASP A 472 22.10 -29.58 0.73
C ASP A 472 23.48 -30.12 0.36
N LEU A 473 24.46 -29.21 0.20
CA LEU A 473 25.82 -29.54 -0.20
C LEU A 473 26.56 -30.31 0.90
N SER A 474 26.21 -30.05 2.15
CA SER A 474 26.67 -30.79 3.32
C SER A 474 25.63 -30.69 4.45
N SER A 475 25.89 -31.32 5.60
CA SER A 475 25.05 -31.17 6.80
C SER A 475 24.90 -29.73 7.28
N SER A 476 25.84 -28.84 6.93
CA SER A 476 25.86 -27.44 7.38
C SER A 476 25.69 -26.41 6.25
N LEU A 477 25.92 -26.80 4.97
CA LEU A 477 25.93 -25.86 3.85
C LEU A 477 24.83 -26.20 2.85
N SER A 478 24.01 -25.21 2.53
CA SER A 478 22.93 -25.31 1.54
C SER A 478 23.03 -24.19 0.50
N LEU A 479 22.77 -24.54 -0.77
CA LEU A 479 22.73 -23.63 -1.92
C LEU A 479 21.31 -23.52 -2.44
N THR A 480 20.80 -22.32 -2.60
CA THR A 480 19.51 -22.03 -3.23
C THR A 480 19.74 -21.42 -4.61
N LEU A 481 19.14 -22.00 -5.63
CA LEU A 481 19.10 -21.47 -7.00
C LEU A 481 17.64 -21.27 -7.41
N GLY A 482 17.30 -20.07 -7.83
CA GLY A 482 15.95 -19.76 -8.26
C GLY A 482 15.94 -18.99 -9.58
N LEU A 483 14.91 -19.21 -10.38
CA LEU A 483 14.68 -18.50 -11.63
C LEU A 483 13.19 -18.38 -11.90
N ARG A 484 12.77 -17.17 -12.31
CA ARG A 484 11.42 -16.92 -12.80
C ARG A 484 11.47 -16.11 -14.08
N TYR A 485 10.57 -16.42 -14.98
CA TYR A 485 10.26 -15.62 -16.15
C TYR A 485 8.85 -15.09 -16.04
N ASP A 486 8.68 -13.79 -16.14
CA ASP A 486 7.41 -13.07 -16.17
C ASP A 486 7.21 -12.42 -17.54
N TYR A 487 6.03 -12.59 -18.10
CA TYR A 487 5.55 -11.90 -19.29
C TYR A 487 4.31 -11.09 -18.93
N MET A 488 4.35 -9.79 -19.13
CA MET A 488 3.27 -8.87 -18.80
C MET A 488 2.77 -8.13 -20.03
N LEU A 489 1.44 -8.09 -20.19
CA LEU A 489 0.75 -7.24 -21.15
C LEU A 489 -0.01 -6.15 -20.38
N THR A 490 0.16 -4.92 -20.79
CA THR A 490 -0.62 -3.79 -20.28
C THR A 490 -1.20 -2.99 -21.43
N SER A 491 -2.36 -2.43 -21.26
CA SER A 491 -2.95 -1.54 -22.24
C SER A 491 -3.75 -0.43 -21.56
N ILE A 492 -3.97 0.65 -22.29
CA ILE A 492 -4.85 1.73 -21.88
C ILE A 492 -5.80 2.07 -23.03
N HIS A 493 -7.07 2.24 -22.71
CA HIS A 493 -8.05 2.93 -23.52
C HIS A 493 -8.48 4.17 -22.73
N TYR A 494 -8.33 5.35 -23.33
CA TYR A 494 -8.60 6.63 -22.69
C TYR A 494 -9.59 7.44 -23.50
N GLU A 495 -10.56 8.02 -22.80
CA GLU A 495 -11.48 9.06 -23.28
C GLU A 495 -11.28 10.24 -22.34
N SER A 496 -10.49 11.23 -22.74
CA SER A 496 -10.17 12.39 -21.91
C SER A 496 -10.39 13.67 -22.69
N SER A 497 -10.98 14.65 -22.05
CA SER A 497 -11.21 15.95 -22.66
C SER A 497 -10.93 17.08 -21.67
N ALA A 498 -10.70 18.28 -22.19
CA ALA A 498 -10.72 19.49 -21.41
C ALA A 498 -11.54 20.55 -22.16
N TYR A 499 -12.18 21.40 -21.39
CA TYR A 499 -12.95 22.51 -21.96
C TYR A 499 -12.68 23.80 -21.18
N MET A 500 -12.77 24.92 -21.92
CA MET A 500 -12.83 26.28 -21.39
C MET A 500 -14.02 26.97 -22.05
N SER A 501 -15.05 27.26 -21.25
CA SER A 501 -16.23 28.01 -21.70
C SER A 501 -16.11 29.44 -21.21
N MET A 502 -16.16 30.37 -22.13
CA MET A 502 -16.04 31.81 -21.93
C MET A 502 -17.39 32.49 -22.25
N LYS A 503 -18.07 32.96 -21.22
CA LYS A 503 -19.29 33.74 -21.36
C LYS A 503 -18.92 35.24 -21.34
N ALA A 504 -18.99 35.88 -22.50
CA ALA A 504 -18.68 37.27 -22.67
C ALA A 504 -19.96 38.09 -22.68
N ASN A 505 -19.98 39.21 -21.95
CA ASN A 505 -20.96 40.28 -22.11
C ASN A 505 -20.21 41.51 -22.65
N VAL A 506 -20.49 41.88 -23.90
CA VAL A 506 -19.80 42.98 -24.56
C VAL A 506 -20.86 44.02 -24.98
N MET A 507 -20.86 45.14 -24.26
CA MET A 507 -21.79 46.23 -24.53
C MET A 507 -23.28 45.77 -24.56
N GLY A 508 -23.66 44.92 -23.56
CA GLY A 508 -25.03 44.40 -23.42
C GLY A 508 -25.38 43.23 -24.33
N ARG A 509 -24.41 42.72 -25.11
CA ARG A 509 -24.61 41.53 -25.94
C ARG A 509 -23.88 40.36 -25.29
N GLU A 510 -24.62 39.31 -25.00
CA GLU A 510 -24.05 38.06 -24.48
C GLU A 510 -23.63 37.12 -25.62
N ALA A 511 -22.46 36.50 -25.47
CA ALA A 511 -21.99 35.42 -26.34
C ALA A 511 -21.24 34.40 -25.52
N THR A 512 -21.40 33.13 -25.83
CA THR A 512 -20.63 32.04 -25.21
C THR A 512 -19.75 31.42 -26.27
N TYR A 513 -18.49 31.26 -25.92
CA TYR A 513 -17.48 30.61 -26.75
C TYR A 513 -16.90 29.43 -26.00
N THR A 514 -16.80 28.29 -26.64
CA THR A 514 -16.24 27.07 -26.01
C THR A 514 -15.03 26.62 -26.78
N LEU A 515 -13.94 26.52 -26.05
CA LEU A 515 -12.70 25.88 -26.52
C LEU A 515 -12.66 24.47 -25.93
N ARG A 516 -12.45 23.46 -26.76
CA ARG A 516 -12.36 22.05 -26.33
C ARG A 516 -11.13 21.41 -26.93
N SER A 517 -10.56 20.49 -26.17
CA SER A 517 -9.61 19.50 -26.65
C SER A 517 -10.03 18.12 -26.14
N MET A 518 -10.00 17.11 -27.01
CA MET A 518 -10.46 15.77 -26.69
C MET A 518 -9.51 14.73 -27.30
N LEU A 519 -9.08 13.81 -26.47
CA LEU A 519 -8.27 12.66 -26.84
C LEU A 519 -9.04 11.38 -26.56
N ASP A 520 -9.27 10.58 -27.58
CA ASP A 520 -9.87 9.25 -27.52
C ASP A 520 -8.94 8.28 -28.26
N GLY A 521 -8.35 7.35 -27.52
CA GLY A 521 -7.34 6.48 -28.10
C GLY A 521 -7.06 5.25 -27.25
N ARG A 522 -6.17 4.41 -27.78
CA ARG A 522 -5.68 3.23 -27.10
C ARG A 522 -4.24 2.94 -27.47
N THR A 523 -3.50 2.43 -26.49
CA THR A 523 -2.17 1.89 -26.71
C THR A 523 -1.93 0.66 -25.83
N HIS A 524 -0.92 -0.11 -26.13
CA HIS A 524 -0.54 -1.29 -25.36
C HIS A 524 0.98 -1.46 -25.38
N ASP A 525 1.49 -2.00 -24.27
CA ASP A 525 2.89 -2.35 -24.08
C ASP A 525 3.01 -3.77 -23.53
N HIS A 526 4.16 -4.38 -23.70
CA HIS A 526 4.50 -5.64 -23.06
C HIS A 526 5.90 -5.55 -22.43
N PHE A 527 6.06 -6.28 -21.33
CA PHE A 527 7.33 -6.32 -20.60
C PHE A 527 7.69 -7.75 -20.27
N GLU A 528 8.96 -8.06 -20.35
CA GLU A 528 9.50 -9.39 -20.06
C GLU A 528 10.59 -9.25 -19.00
N GLU A 529 10.53 -10.09 -17.96
CA GLU A 529 11.53 -10.04 -16.90
C GLU A 529 11.99 -11.42 -16.47
N LEU A 530 13.32 -11.58 -16.39
CA LEU A 530 13.96 -12.76 -15.83
C LEU A 530 14.48 -12.43 -14.42
N LEU A 531 14.07 -13.23 -13.43
CA LEU A 531 14.27 -12.97 -12.01
C LEU A 531 15.08 -14.08 -11.35
N PRO A 532 16.42 -14.04 -11.45
CA PRO A 532 17.31 -14.98 -10.83
C PRO A 532 17.45 -14.73 -9.32
N LYS A 533 17.73 -15.80 -8.56
CA LYS A 533 18.12 -15.81 -7.16
C LYS A 533 19.24 -16.81 -6.93
N LEU A 534 20.27 -16.39 -6.20
CA LEU A 534 21.34 -17.24 -5.70
C LEU A 534 21.50 -17.01 -4.21
N GLY A 535 21.31 -18.04 -3.41
CA GLY A 535 21.43 -17.98 -1.94
C GLY A 535 22.37 -19.06 -1.41
N LEU A 536 23.19 -18.72 -0.45
CA LEU A 536 24.04 -19.64 0.29
C LEU A 536 23.70 -19.52 1.78
N THR A 537 23.44 -20.65 2.45
CA THR A 537 23.14 -20.69 3.88
C THR A 537 24.08 -21.66 4.57
N TRP A 538 24.79 -21.19 5.59
CA TRP A 538 25.65 -21.99 6.42
C TRP A 538 25.04 -22.11 7.84
N ARG A 539 24.63 -23.32 8.20
CA ARG A 539 24.14 -23.66 9.55
C ARG A 539 25.33 -23.73 10.51
N LEU A 540 25.23 -23.02 11.62
CA LEU A 540 26.27 -22.93 12.64
C LEU A 540 26.10 -23.99 13.75
N ASP A 541 24.84 -24.32 14.05
CA ASP A 541 24.48 -25.21 15.15
C ASP A 541 23.20 -26.03 14.86
N SER A 542 22.80 -26.86 15.81
CA SER A 542 21.57 -27.65 15.80
C SER A 542 20.33 -26.85 16.23
N HIS A 543 20.50 -25.67 16.81
CA HIS A 543 19.42 -24.78 17.28
C HIS A 543 18.85 -23.88 16.16
N GLY A 544 19.37 -24.01 14.93
CA GLY A 544 18.89 -23.28 13.77
C GLY A 544 19.62 -21.96 13.50
N SER A 545 20.72 -21.69 14.23
CA SER A 545 21.57 -20.53 13.94
C SER A 545 22.25 -20.72 12.57
N ASN A 546 22.30 -19.64 11.79
CA ASN A 546 22.90 -19.67 10.47
C ASN A 546 23.43 -18.30 10.04
N VAL A 547 24.33 -18.32 9.05
CA VAL A 547 24.78 -17.17 8.29
C VAL A 547 24.39 -17.41 6.84
N TYR A 548 23.95 -16.38 6.16
CA TYR A 548 23.55 -16.48 4.76
C TYR A 548 24.08 -15.33 3.93
N ALA A 549 24.22 -15.59 2.63
CA ALA A 549 24.43 -14.57 1.60
C ALA A 549 23.41 -14.82 0.49
N VAL A 550 22.84 -13.75 -0.09
CA VAL A 550 21.89 -13.85 -1.20
C VAL A 550 22.06 -12.72 -2.18
N VAL A 551 21.95 -13.08 -3.47
CA VAL A 551 21.80 -12.15 -4.58
C VAL A 551 20.46 -12.44 -5.24
N SER A 552 19.62 -11.43 -5.41
CA SER A 552 18.29 -11.58 -6.00
C SER A 552 17.90 -10.36 -6.84
N LYS A 553 17.13 -10.61 -7.88
CA LYS A 553 16.55 -9.59 -8.74
C LYS A 553 15.06 -9.44 -8.46
N GLY A 554 14.58 -8.20 -8.43
CA GLY A 554 13.17 -7.86 -8.38
C GLY A 554 12.82 -6.84 -9.45
N TYR A 555 11.52 -6.68 -9.73
CA TYR A 555 11.05 -5.64 -10.62
C TYR A 555 9.66 -5.15 -10.23
N ARG A 556 9.35 -3.97 -10.69
CA ARG A 556 8.04 -3.35 -10.64
C ARG A 556 7.58 -3.02 -12.05
N ALA A 557 6.32 -3.30 -12.33
CA ALA A 557 5.72 -3.14 -13.64
C ALA A 557 5.74 -1.70 -14.15
N GLY A 558 5.92 -1.52 -15.45
CA GLY A 558 5.62 -0.30 -16.18
C GLY A 558 4.11 -0.05 -16.32
N GLY A 559 3.73 1.02 -16.95
CA GLY A 559 2.30 1.37 -17.12
C GLY A 559 2.06 2.75 -17.70
N TYR A 560 0.92 3.36 -17.35
CA TYR A 560 0.46 4.62 -17.94
C TYR A 560 0.09 5.66 -16.90
N ASN A 561 0.43 6.93 -17.18
CA ASN A 561 0.15 8.11 -16.37
C ASN A 561 -1.19 8.74 -16.76
N ILE A 562 -2.29 8.28 -16.17
CA ILE A 562 -3.63 8.84 -16.48
C ILE A 562 -3.78 10.30 -16.04
N GLN A 563 -3.01 10.77 -15.07
CA GLN A 563 -3.07 12.15 -14.60
C GLN A 563 -2.41 13.16 -15.56
N MET A 564 -1.58 12.67 -16.49
CA MET A 564 -0.96 13.51 -17.52
C MET A 564 -1.97 14.11 -18.52
N PHE A 565 -3.08 13.43 -18.74
CA PHE A 565 -4.07 13.90 -19.73
C PHE A 565 -4.62 15.28 -19.40
N SER A 566 -4.90 15.58 -18.13
CA SER A 566 -5.39 16.90 -17.75
C SER A 566 -4.37 18.01 -18.03
N ASP A 567 -3.09 17.75 -17.85
CA ASP A 567 -2.02 18.71 -18.12
C ASP A 567 -1.79 18.92 -19.62
N ILE A 568 -1.74 17.82 -20.39
CA ILE A 568 -1.62 17.88 -21.85
C ILE A 568 -2.77 18.72 -22.44
N LEU A 569 -4.00 18.36 -22.10
CA LEU A 569 -5.20 19.01 -22.63
C LEU A 569 -5.31 20.48 -22.20
N GLN A 570 -4.95 20.83 -20.95
CA GLN A 570 -4.92 22.22 -20.48
C GLN A 570 -3.85 23.04 -21.23
N THR A 571 -2.71 22.46 -21.51
CA THR A 571 -1.64 23.09 -22.30
C THR A 571 -2.14 23.40 -23.72
N GLU A 572 -2.85 22.47 -24.34
CA GLU A 572 -3.48 22.65 -25.66
C GLU A 572 -4.55 23.75 -25.66
N LEU A 573 -5.42 23.79 -24.63
CA LEU A 573 -6.41 24.87 -24.48
C LEU A 573 -5.72 26.23 -24.38
N ASN A 574 -4.65 26.34 -23.61
CA ASN A 574 -3.93 27.61 -23.47
C ASN A 574 -3.27 28.07 -24.77
N ALA A 575 -2.68 27.14 -25.53
CA ALA A 575 -2.07 27.43 -26.83
C ALA A 575 -3.10 27.91 -27.87
N ASN A 576 -4.37 27.45 -27.77
CA ASN A 576 -5.43 27.73 -28.73
C ASN A 576 -6.44 28.78 -28.26
N ARG A 577 -6.22 29.48 -27.17
CA ARG A 577 -7.15 30.44 -26.54
C ARG A 577 -7.59 31.52 -27.52
N GLN A 578 -6.71 32.02 -28.40
CA GLN A 578 -7.06 33.06 -29.40
C GLN A 578 -8.02 32.56 -30.49
N ASN A 579 -7.99 31.27 -30.79
CA ASN A 579 -8.89 30.69 -31.78
C ASN A 579 -10.36 30.71 -31.28
N ALA A 580 -10.54 30.46 -29.98
CA ALA A 580 -11.87 30.48 -29.37
C ALA A 580 -12.51 31.86 -29.27
N MET A 581 -11.75 32.96 -29.37
CA MET A 581 -12.30 34.32 -29.42
C MET A 581 -13.05 34.60 -30.74
N ARG A 582 -12.96 33.73 -31.74
CA ARG A 582 -13.64 33.84 -33.04
C ARG A 582 -14.87 32.97 -33.18
N GLY A 583 -15.19 32.17 -32.19
CA GLY A 583 -16.26 31.18 -32.13
C GLY A 583 -15.85 29.92 -31.40
N ASP A 584 -16.75 28.96 -31.29
CA ASP A 584 -16.45 27.64 -30.76
C ASP A 584 -15.30 27.02 -31.55
N TYR A 585 -14.35 26.39 -30.83
CA TYR A 585 -13.16 25.79 -31.41
C TYR A 585 -12.82 24.47 -30.75
N ASP A 586 -12.76 23.43 -31.56
CA ASP A 586 -12.25 22.13 -31.16
C ASP A 586 -10.79 21.97 -31.64
N VAL A 587 -9.89 21.67 -30.74
CA VAL A 587 -8.47 21.48 -31.09
C VAL A 587 -8.32 20.20 -31.93
N PRO A 588 -7.79 20.30 -33.16
CA PRO A 588 -7.63 19.12 -34.01
C PRO A 588 -6.37 18.32 -33.55
N HIS A 589 -6.46 16.99 -33.65
CA HIS A 589 -5.36 16.06 -33.34
C HIS A 589 -5.03 15.21 -34.57
N SER A 590 -3.76 15.16 -34.93
CA SER A 590 -3.20 14.27 -35.92
C SER A 590 -2.76 12.92 -35.35
N ALA A 591 -2.45 11.96 -36.20
CA ALA A 591 -1.86 10.69 -35.79
C ALA A 591 -0.54 10.88 -35.02
N ASP A 592 0.28 11.86 -35.42
CA ASP A 592 1.55 12.20 -34.76
C ASP A 592 1.33 12.74 -33.33
N ASP A 593 0.22 13.45 -33.09
CA ASP A 593 -0.11 13.95 -31.77
C ASP A 593 -0.50 12.79 -30.84
N TYR A 594 -1.27 11.82 -31.33
CA TYR A 594 -1.56 10.59 -30.58
C TYR A 594 -0.31 9.77 -30.28
N GLU A 595 0.66 9.68 -31.22
CA GLU A 595 1.92 8.99 -30.95
C GLU A 595 2.72 9.70 -29.84
N LYS A 596 2.81 11.03 -29.87
CA LYS A 596 3.44 11.82 -28.80
C LYS A 596 2.75 11.63 -27.45
N VAL A 597 1.41 11.70 -27.43
CA VAL A 597 0.63 11.45 -26.20
C VAL A 597 0.94 10.07 -25.64
N ASN A 598 0.87 9.02 -26.46
CA ASN A 598 1.13 7.64 -26.03
C ASN A 598 2.54 7.48 -25.43
N LYS A 599 3.52 8.14 -26.03
CA LYS A 599 4.91 8.17 -25.52
C LYS A 599 5.03 8.91 -24.17
N THR A 600 4.33 10.03 -24.02
CA THR A 600 4.37 10.88 -22.83
C THR A 600 3.71 10.21 -21.62
N ILE A 601 2.62 9.47 -21.85
CA ILE A 601 1.89 8.82 -20.77
C ILE A 601 2.50 7.50 -20.31
N SER A 602 3.36 6.86 -21.11
CA SER A 602 3.98 5.56 -20.81
C SER A 602 5.18 5.72 -19.86
N TYR A 603 5.39 4.73 -19.00
CA TYR A 603 6.60 4.59 -18.19
C TYR A 603 7.07 3.14 -18.14
N GLU A 604 8.39 2.97 -18.08
CA GLU A 604 9.08 1.68 -18.13
C GLU A 604 9.10 0.95 -16.78
N PRO A 605 9.32 -0.38 -16.77
CA PRO A 605 9.57 -1.12 -15.55
C PRO A 605 10.79 -0.61 -14.78
N GLU A 606 10.68 -0.64 -13.45
CA GLU A 606 11.81 -0.46 -12.54
C GLU A 606 12.39 -1.82 -12.19
N VAL A 607 13.70 -1.93 -12.12
CA VAL A 607 14.41 -3.18 -11.83
C VAL A 607 15.42 -2.96 -10.72
N SER A 608 15.44 -3.87 -9.74
CA SER A 608 16.40 -3.85 -8.64
C SER A 608 17.21 -5.13 -8.53
N TRP A 609 18.49 -4.99 -8.14
CA TRP A 609 19.37 -6.06 -7.72
C TRP A 609 19.73 -5.87 -6.26
N ASN A 610 19.55 -6.91 -5.45
CA ASN A 610 19.88 -6.94 -4.03
C ASN A 610 21.06 -7.87 -3.79
N TYR A 611 22.05 -7.38 -3.03
CA TYR A 611 23.17 -8.13 -2.48
C TYR A 611 23.06 -8.03 -0.97
N GLU A 612 22.92 -9.17 -0.31
CA GLU A 612 22.65 -9.22 1.12
C GLU A 612 23.49 -10.27 1.81
N LEU A 613 24.01 -9.92 2.99
CA LEU A 613 24.67 -10.80 3.94
C LEU A 613 23.95 -10.68 5.28
N GLY A 614 23.61 -11.82 5.90
CA GLY A 614 22.92 -11.79 7.17
C GLY A 614 23.14 -13.02 8.02
N THR A 615 22.59 -12.98 9.22
CA THR A 615 22.63 -14.08 10.18
C THR A 615 21.36 -14.14 11.00
N HIS A 616 20.94 -15.35 11.33
CA HIS A 616 19.93 -15.68 12.31
C HIS A 616 20.57 -16.49 13.43
N LEU A 617 20.66 -15.92 14.62
CA LEU A 617 21.28 -16.55 15.77
C LEU A 617 20.24 -16.86 16.84
N ASN A 618 20.30 -18.06 17.36
CA ASN A 618 19.57 -18.52 18.54
C ASN A 618 20.59 -18.75 19.66
N LEU A 619 20.61 -17.85 20.63
CA LEU A 619 21.61 -17.79 21.67
C LEU A 619 21.01 -18.21 23.03
N PHE A 620 21.86 -18.72 23.94
CA PHE A 620 21.45 -19.08 25.31
C PHE A 620 20.22 -20.02 25.31
N GLU A 621 20.31 -21.16 24.60
CA GLU A 621 19.24 -22.16 24.52
C GLU A 621 17.90 -21.56 24.05
N ASN A 622 17.93 -20.70 23.02
CA ASN A 622 16.78 -19.95 22.46
C ASN A 622 16.22 -18.84 23.37
N ALA A 623 16.88 -18.46 24.48
CA ALA A 623 16.43 -17.34 25.30
C ALA A 623 16.64 -15.97 24.62
N LEU A 624 17.53 -15.88 23.63
CA LEU A 624 17.82 -14.68 22.86
C LEU A 624 17.89 -15.01 21.37
N HIS A 625 17.07 -14.33 20.57
CA HIS A 625 17.13 -14.37 19.12
C HIS A 625 17.70 -13.06 18.59
N LEU A 626 18.71 -13.18 17.73
CA LEU A 626 19.36 -12.06 17.06
C LEU A 626 19.34 -12.29 15.54
N ASP A 627 18.69 -11.39 14.81
CA ASP A 627 18.70 -11.36 13.35
C ASP A 627 19.42 -10.09 12.90
N LEU A 628 20.50 -10.24 12.12
CA LEU A 628 21.27 -9.14 11.55
C LEU A 628 21.34 -9.29 10.05
N SER A 629 21.24 -8.19 9.32
CA SER A 629 21.52 -8.16 7.88
C SER A 629 22.15 -6.84 7.46
N ALA A 630 23.02 -6.92 6.45
CA ALA A 630 23.55 -5.79 5.70
C ALA A 630 23.17 -5.99 4.23
N PHE A 631 22.70 -4.95 3.58
CA PHE A 631 22.22 -5.00 2.20
C PHE A 631 22.78 -3.85 1.36
N TYR A 632 22.89 -4.12 0.06
CA TYR A 632 23.16 -3.15 -0.97
C TYR A 632 22.23 -3.44 -2.16
N MET A 633 21.40 -2.46 -2.53
CA MET A 633 20.45 -2.57 -3.63
C MET A 633 20.77 -1.55 -4.71
N GLN A 634 20.81 -1.99 -5.96
CA GLN A 634 20.94 -1.13 -7.14
C GLN A 634 19.59 -1.08 -7.85
N VAL A 635 19.12 0.11 -8.19
CA VAL A 635 17.85 0.34 -8.88
C VAL A 635 18.11 1.02 -10.20
N LYS A 636 17.51 0.50 -11.27
CA LYS A 636 17.51 1.10 -12.61
C LYS A 636 16.08 1.49 -13.00
N ASN A 637 15.95 2.58 -13.75
CA ASN A 637 14.67 3.14 -14.18
C ASN A 637 13.75 3.40 -12.99
N GLN A 638 14.29 3.94 -11.88
CA GLN A 638 13.52 4.16 -10.67
C GLN A 638 12.25 4.96 -10.95
N GLN A 639 11.11 4.41 -10.58
CA GLN A 639 9.83 5.06 -10.78
C GLN A 639 9.54 6.03 -9.63
N LEU A 640 9.57 7.33 -9.93
CA LEU A 640 9.30 8.41 -8.98
C LEU A 640 7.98 9.10 -9.31
N SER A 641 7.26 9.49 -8.25
CA SER A 641 6.09 10.35 -8.37
C SER A 641 6.51 11.81 -8.26
N VAL A 642 6.47 12.52 -9.36
CA VAL A 642 6.78 13.96 -9.45
C VAL A 642 5.50 14.75 -9.73
N MET A 643 5.54 16.08 -9.54
CA MET A 643 4.46 16.95 -9.92
C MET A 643 4.37 16.99 -11.46
N ALA A 644 3.17 16.89 -12.03
CA ALA A 644 2.95 16.99 -13.46
C ALA A 644 2.81 18.44 -13.88
N GLY A 645 3.51 18.82 -14.97
CA GLY A 645 3.32 20.02 -15.77
C GLY A 645 3.39 21.38 -15.08
N ASN A 646 3.01 22.39 -15.84
CA ASN A 646 3.10 23.80 -15.47
C ASN A 646 2.04 24.26 -14.46
N TYR A 647 1.00 23.47 -14.23
CA TYR A 647 -0.14 23.84 -13.37
C TYR A 647 -0.06 23.22 -11.98
N GLY A 648 0.86 22.27 -11.74
CA GLY A 648 1.04 21.64 -10.45
C GLY A 648 -0.14 20.77 -9.97
N PHE A 649 -0.98 20.28 -10.88
CA PHE A 649 -2.25 19.67 -10.53
C PHE A 649 -2.23 18.15 -10.40
N GLY A 650 -1.33 17.48 -11.03
CA GLY A 650 -1.28 16.03 -11.04
C GLY A 650 0.06 15.52 -10.55
N ARG A 651 0.12 14.22 -10.33
CA ARG A 651 1.39 13.54 -10.14
C ARG A 651 1.56 12.49 -11.20
N MET A 652 2.68 12.50 -11.85
CA MET A 652 3.06 11.50 -12.84
C MET A 652 4.18 10.62 -12.32
N MET A 653 4.29 9.42 -12.88
CA MET A 653 5.47 8.58 -12.73
C MET A 653 6.47 8.94 -13.80
N VAL A 654 7.71 9.12 -13.38
CA VAL A 654 8.84 9.24 -14.27
C VAL A 654 9.85 8.15 -13.96
N ASN A 655 10.58 7.69 -14.96
CA ASN A 655 11.73 6.84 -14.77
C ASN A 655 12.96 7.72 -14.49
N ALA A 656 13.28 7.86 -13.20
CA ALA A 656 14.47 8.60 -12.77
C ALA A 656 15.69 7.68 -12.85
N GLY A 657 16.49 7.80 -13.84
CA GLY A 657 17.78 7.16 -14.06
C GLY A 657 18.14 5.98 -13.14
N LYS A 658 19.08 6.17 -12.22
CA LYS A 658 19.59 5.14 -11.32
C LYS A 658 19.62 5.63 -9.88
N SER A 659 19.44 4.72 -8.94
CA SER A 659 19.66 4.95 -7.52
C SER A 659 20.28 3.72 -6.85
N HIS A 660 20.84 3.91 -5.68
CA HIS A 660 21.21 2.81 -4.82
C HIS A 660 20.69 3.02 -3.40
N SER A 661 20.46 1.92 -2.73
CA SER A 661 20.12 1.89 -1.31
C SER A 661 21.02 0.90 -0.58
N CYS A 662 21.62 1.32 0.52
CA CYS A 662 22.41 0.45 1.37
C CYS A 662 22.07 0.66 2.84
N GLY A 663 22.24 -0.38 3.65
CA GLY A 663 21.93 -0.26 5.06
C GLY A 663 22.15 -1.53 5.85
N ILE A 664 21.75 -1.41 7.12
CA ILE A 664 21.80 -2.51 8.09
C ILE A 664 20.45 -2.67 8.77
N GLU A 665 20.14 -3.89 9.18
CA GLU A 665 18.95 -4.23 9.94
C GLU A 665 19.37 -5.10 11.11
N ALA A 666 18.81 -4.83 12.29
CA ALA A 666 19.00 -5.61 13.49
C ALA A 666 17.65 -5.85 14.17
N ALA A 667 17.35 -7.08 14.50
CA ALA A 667 16.20 -7.45 15.31
C ALA A 667 16.65 -8.34 16.46
N LEU A 668 16.45 -7.88 17.69
CA LEU A 668 16.73 -8.60 18.90
C LEU A 668 15.41 -8.85 19.62
N ARG A 669 15.24 -10.05 20.13
CA ARG A 669 14.10 -10.40 20.99
C ARG A 669 14.53 -11.43 22.00
N GLY A 670 14.00 -11.32 23.19
CA GLY A 670 14.38 -12.22 24.26
C GLY A 670 13.44 -12.19 25.45
N GLN A 671 13.64 -13.14 26.34
CA GLN A 671 12.98 -13.20 27.64
C GLN A 671 14.02 -13.11 28.76
N LEU A 672 13.64 -12.44 29.83
CA LEU A 672 14.42 -12.32 31.05
C LEU A 672 13.56 -12.66 32.27
N PHE A 673 14.21 -12.91 33.42
CA PHE A 673 13.53 -13.21 34.69
C PHE A 673 12.55 -14.39 34.60
N ASN A 674 13.01 -15.53 34.03
CA ASN A 674 12.21 -16.73 33.82
C ASN A 674 10.93 -16.51 33.01
N GLY A 675 11.00 -15.67 31.98
CA GLY A 675 9.87 -15.38 31.11
C GLY A 675 8.92 -14.30 31.62
N HIS A 676 9.23 -13.63 32.74
CA HIS A 676 8.39 -12.51 33.21
C HIS A 676 8.61 -11.22 32.44
N LEU A 677 9.75 -11.01 31.81
CA LEU A 677 10.03 -9.85 30.95
C LEU A 677 10.25 -10.30 29.50
N ASP A 678 9.30 -9.96 28.63
CA ASP A 678 9.43 -10.07 27.18
C ASP A 678 9.92 -8.74 26.62
N TRP A 679 10.92 -8.76 25.75
CA TRP A 679 11.42 -7.55 25.11
C TRP A 679 11.81 -7.79 23.66
N MET A 680 11.71 -6.73 22.87
CA MET A 680 12.10 -6.71 21.47
C MET A 680 12.69 -5.34 21.12
N VAL A 681 13.77 -5.34 20.34
CA VAL A 681 14.37 -4.14 19.76
C VAL A 681 14.62 -4.39 18.28
N ASN A 682 14.06 -3.54 17.44
CA ASN A 682 14.25 -3.54 15.99
C ASN A 682 14.87 -2.23 15.55
N TYR A 683 15.94 -2.29 14.82
CA TYR A 683 16.64 -1.12 14.28
C TYR A 683 16.92 -1.33 12.79
N GLY A 684 16.69 -0.30 12.01
CA GLY A 684 17.05 -0.23 10.60
C GLY A 684 17.74 1.08 10.27
N TYR A 685 18.82 0.99 9.50
CA TYR A 685 19.46 2.13 8.84
C TYR A 685 19.37 1.95 7.34
N THR A 686 18.96 3.01 6.63
CA THR A 686 18.88 3.01 5.17
C THR A 686 19.42 4.33 4.60
N ARG A 687 20.38 4.23 3.72
CA ARG A 687 20.84 5.33 2.88
C ARG A 687 20.42 5.02 1.43
N ALA A 688 19.34 5.67 0.97
CA ALA A 688 18.84 5.58 -0.41
C ALA A 688 19.08 6.92 -1.11
N VAL A 689 19.85 6.94 -2.19
CA VAL A 689 20.26 8.15 -2.92
C VAL A 689 20.23 7.92 -4.42
N PHE A 690 20.03 9.01 -5.17
CA PHE A 690 20.11 8.99 -6.62
C PHE A 690 21.57 8.95 -7.08
N ASP A 691 21.88 8.06 -8.04
CA ASP A 691 23.16 8.03 -8.76
C ASP A 691 23.09 8.88 -10.01
N GLU A 692 21.96 8.82 -10.72
CA GLU A 692 21.67 9.55 -11.94
C GLU A 692 20.20 9.94 -11.94
N TYR A 693 19.89 11.21 -11.78
CA TYR A 693 18.54 11.73 -11.95
C TYR A 693 18.58 13.21 -12.33
N ARG A 694 17.99 13.56 -13.46
CA ARG A 694 17.78 14.93 -13.92
C ARG A 694 16.31 15.14 -14.26
N SER A 695 15.75 16.28 -13.89
CA SER A 695 14.40 16.69 -14.23
C SER A 695 14.46 18.00 -15.00
N GLY A 696 13.64 18.13 -16.08
CA GLY A 696 13.64 19.27 -16.98
C GLY A 696 14.53 19.04 -18.20
N GLU A 697 14.49 19.97 -19.15
CA GLU A 697 15.26 19.95 -20.39
C GLU A 697 16.15 21.18 -20.50
N GLY A 698 17.29 21.02 -21.18
CA GLY A 698 18.20 22.12 -21.50
C GLY A 698 18.88 22.75 -20.28
N ALA A 699 18.97 24.08 -20.28
CA ALA A 699 19.65 24.86 -19.22
C ALA A 699 18.88 24.92 -17.88
N GLU A 700 17.59 24.57 -17.88
CA GLU A 700 16.73 24.53 -16.69
C GLU A 700 16.69 23.14 -16.03
N ALA A 701 17.45 22.17 -16.55
CA ALA A 701 17.51 20.84 -15.98
C ALA A 701 18.16 20.85 -14.58
N GLU A 702 17.45 20.41 -13.59
CA GLU A 702 17.96 20.21 -12.23
C GLU A 702 18.62 18.84 -12.09
N ASP A 703 19.79 18.77 -11.47
CA ASP A 703 20.51 17.53 -11.16
C ASP A 703 20.33 17.14 -9.70
N PHE A 704 19.74 15.98 -9.47
CA PHE A 704 19.44 15.46 -8.13
C PHE A 704 20.43 14.36 -7.69
N LYS A 705 21.57 14.23 -8.37
CA LYS A 705 22.60 13.28 -7.96
C LYS A 705 22.98 13.48 -6.48
N ASP A 706 23.21 12.37 -5.78
CA ASP A 706 23.51 12.28 -4.34
C ASP A 706 22.41 12.80 -3.40
N LYS A 707 21.26 13.24 -3.91
CA LYS A 707 20.07 13.56 -3.09
C LYS A 707 19.41 12.27 -2.60
N PHE A 708 18.82 12.34 -1.40
CA PHE A 708 18.09 11.23 -0.81
C PHE A 708 16.77 10.99 -1.54
N VAL A 709 16.42 9.71 -1.70
CA VAL A 709 15.13 9.30 -2.23
C VAL A 709 14.01 9.74 -1.26
N PRO A 710 12.96 10.42 -1.74
CA PRO A 710 11.88 10.92 -0.89
C PRO A 710 11.11 9.80 -0.16
N TYR A 711 10.53 10.15 1.00
CA TYR A 711 9.68 9.28 1.84
C TYR A 711 10.40 8.12 2.53
N VAL A 712 11.71 8.08 2.47
CA VAL A 712 12.55 7.05 3.09
C VAL A 712 13.22 7.62 4.35
N PRO A 713 12.82 7.20 5.56
CA PRO A 713 13.53 7.57 6.77
C PRO A 713 14.91 6.93 6.82
N GLN A 714 15.91 7.70 7.22
CA GLN A 714 17.29 7.21 7.35
C GLN A 714 17.44 6.18 8.47
N HIS A 715 16.63 6.28 9.51
CA HIS A 715 16.63 5.39 10.65
C HIS A 715 15.20 4.97 10.99
N THR A 716 15.01 3.71 11.35
CA THR A 716 13.79 3.20 11.95
C THR A 716 14.17 2.47 13.24
N LEU A 717 13.48 2.74 14.32
CA LEU A 717 13.68 2.08 15.62
C LEU A 717 12.33 1.75 16.22
N SER A 718 12.18 0.51 16.68
CA SER A 718 11.11 0.14 17.60
C SER A 718 11.67 -0.67 18.74
N ALA A 719 11.23 -0.39 19.96
CA ALA A 719 11.54 -1.20 21.12
C ALA A 719 10.28 -1.43 21.94
N THR A 720 10.14 -2.63 22.48
CA THR A 720 9.04 -3.02 23.38
C THR A 720 9.59 -3.74 24.59
N ALA A 721 8.97 -3.54 25.73
CA ALA A 721 9.28 -4.26 26.96
C ALA A 721 7.98 -4.45 27.75
N ASP A 722 7.72 -5.70 28.13
CA ASP A 722 6.50 -6.13 28.78
C ASP A 722 6.81 -6.99 29.99
N TYR A 723 6.52 -6.50 31.17
CA TYR A 723 6.76 -7.19 32.43
C TYR A 723 5.48 -7.78 32.98
N ARG A 724 5.42 -9.10 33.09
CA ARG A 724 4.31 -9.88 33.64
C ARG A 724 4.52 -10.18 35.11
N ILE A 725 3.51 -9.86 35.90
CA ILE A 725 3.39 -10.16 37.31
C ILE A 725 2.31 -11.21 37.48
N ASP A 726 2.67 -12.43 37.78
CA ASP A 726 1.71 -13.48 38.12
C ASP A 726 1.19 -13.25 39.53
N THR A 727 -0.09 -13.49 39.77
CA THR A 727 -0.74 -13.26 41.06
C THR A 727 -1.39 -14.55 41.58
N ASP A 728 -1.41 -14.72 42.88
CA ASP A 728 -2.12 -15.83 43.55
C ASP A 728 -3.63 -15.52 43.69
N CYS A 729 -4.11 -14.43 43.09
CA CYS A 729 -5.47 -14.03 43.21
C CYS A 729 -6.40 -14.87 42.29
N ARG A 730 -7.49 -15.37 42.84
CA ARG A 730 -8.45 -16.22 42.09
C ARG A 730 -9.10 -15.48 40.91
N LEU A 731 -9.22 -14.16 40.98
CA LEU A 731 -9.89 -13.33 39.97
C LEU A 731 -8.88 -12.71 38.99
N LEU A 732 -7.66 -12.41 39.44
CA LEU A 732 -6.63 -11.79 38.62
C LEU A 732 -5.46 -12.78 38.50
N HIS A 733 -5.28 -13.38 37.35
CA HIS A 733 -4.23 -14.37 37.12
C HIS A 733 -2.87 -13.71 36.91
N SER A 734 -2.83 -12.65 36.13
CA SER A 734 -1.63 -11.87 35.92
C SER A 734 -1.91 -10.40 35.58
N LEU A 735 -0.92 -9.56 35.84
CA LEU A 735 -0.88 -8.15 35.42
C LEU A 735 0.34 -7.95 34.55
N THR A 736 0.17 -7.43 33.33
CA THR A 736 1.27 -7.08 32.44
C THR A 736 1.37 -5.58 32.30
N ILE A 737 2.56 -5.03 32.57
CA ILE A 737 2.89 -3.62 32.32
C ILE A 737 3.80 -3.56 31.12
N GLY A 738 3.36 -2.90 30.07
CA GLY A 738 4.11 -2.80 28.83
C GLY A 738 4.39 -1.37 28.40
N ALA A 739 5.52 -1.18 27.75
CA ALA A 739 5.91 0.08 27.11
C ALA A 739 6.50 -0.21 25.73
N ASN A 740 6.28 0.74 24.81
CA ASN A 740 6.87 0.69 23.48
C ASN A 740 7.32 2.09 23.04
N VAL A 741 8.37 2.12 22.23
CA VAL A 741 8.83 3.34 21.56
C VAL A 741 9.00 3.03 20.07
N ASN A 742 8.52 3.94 19.24
CA ASN A 742 8.72 3.93 17.79
C ASN A 742 9.35 5.25 17.39
N ALA A 743 10.49 5.19 16.69
CA ALA A 743 11.18 6.38 16.22
C ALA A 743 11.52 6.27 14.73
N GLN A 744 11.43 7.40 14.04
CA GLN A 744 11.86 7.54 12.65
C GLN A 744 12.87 8.67 12.55
N GLY A 745 13.95 8.42 11.81
CA GLY A 745 14.98 9.37 11.49
C GLY A 745 14.54 10.40 10.45
N LYS A 746 15.47 11.23 10.04
CA LYS A 746 15.20 12.28 9.05
C LYS A 746 14.64 11.68 7.77
N THR A 747 13.56 12.28 7.28
CA THR A 747 12.86 11.89 6.04
C THR A 747 12.67 13.12 5.17
N TYR A 748 13.12 13.07 3.92
CA TYR A 748 12.91 14.12 2.94
C TYR A 748 11.61 13.87 2.16
N TRP A 749 10.94 14.95 1.75
CA TRP A 749 9.64 14.86 1.10
C TRP A 749 9.67 15.11 -0.41
N ASP A 750 10.75 15.71 -0.92
CA ASP A 750 10.96 16.01 -2.34
C ASP A 750 12.32 15.55 -2.83
N GLN A 751 12.49 15.52 -4.15
CA GLN A 751 13.71 15.07 -4.83
C GLN A 751 14.90 16.01 -4.59
N ALA A 752 14.63 17.31 -4.44
CA ALA A 752 15.64 18.34 -4.15
C ALA A 752 16.16 18.29 -2.70
N ASN A 753 15.46 17.53 -1.83
CA ASN A 753 15.67 17.49 -0.38
C ASN A 753 15.49 18.88 0.28
N SER A 754 14.57 19.69 -0.25
CA SER A 754 14.36 21.07 0.18
C SER A 754 13.60 21.15 1.50
N TYR A 755 12.77 20.16 1.83
CA TYR A 755 12.05 20.09 3.09
C TYR A 755 11.96 18.65 3.62
N SER A 756 11.87 18.53 4.94
CA SER A 756 12.00 17.22 5.61
C SER A 756 11.27 17.20 6.95
N GLN A 757 11.01 15.99 7.45
CA GLN A 757 10.71 15.71 8.85
C GLN A 757 12.00 15.34 9.57
N ASN A 758 12.31 16.00 10.67
CA ASN A 758 13.42 15.61 11.54
C ASN A 758 13.09 14.34 12.33
N LEU A 759 14.11 13.75 12.97
CA LEU A 759 13.94 12.62 13.86
C LEU A 759 12.87 12.90 14.92
N TYR A 760 11.97 11.95 15.10
CA TYR A 760 10.97 11.97 16.16
C TYR A 760 10.81 10.59 16.78
N ALA A 761 10.27 10.54 18.00
CA ALA A 761 9.93 9.31 18.69
C ALA A 761 8.53 9.42 19.32
N VAL A 762 7.79 8.32 19.27
CA VAL A 762 6.46 8.18 19.86
C VAL A 762 6.50 7.08 20.90
N LEU A 763 6.11 7.42 22.14
CA LEU A 763 6.06 6.51 23.28
C LEU A 763 4.62 6.02 23.49
N GLY A 764 4.44 4.72 23.67
CA GLY A 764 3.20 4.07 24.09
C GLY A 764 3.38 3.25 25.36
N ALA A 765 2.27 2.96 26.02
CA ALA A 765 2.24 2.08 27.17
C ALA A 765 0.90 1.35 27.25
N HIS A 766 0.90 0.20 27.92
CA HIS A 766 -0.31 -0.54 28.23
C HIS A 766 -0.24 -1.24 29.59
N LEU A 767 -1.41 -1.53 30.12
CA LEU A 767 -1.60 -2.28 31.33
C LEU A 767 -2.68 -3.34 31.07
N ASP A 768 -2.30 -4.60 31.11
CA ASP A 768 -3.19 -5.73 30.83
C ASP A 768 -3.48 -6.51 32.11
N ALA A 769 -4.74 -6.67 32.45
CA ALA A 769 -5.22 -7.48 33.56
C ALA A 769 -5.91 -8.74 33.03
N ASP A 770 -5.29 -9.90 33.27
CA ASP A 770 -5.81 -11.19 32.84
C ASP A 770 -6.67 -11.82 33.95
N LEU A 771 -7.96 -11.96 33.66
CA LEU A 771 -8.96 -12.57 34.54
C LEU A 771 -9.36 -14.00 34.09
N GLY A 772 -8.52 -14.63 33.25
CA GLY A 772 -8.71 -15.97 32.70
C GLY A 772 -9.57 -16.00 31.43
N LYS A 773 -10.85 -15.72 31.54
CA LYS A 773 -11.74 -15.65 30.37
C LYS A 773 -11.88 -14.24 29.79
N VAL A 774 -11.41 -13.24 30.53
CA VAL A 774 -11.48 -11.82 30.17
C VAL A 774 -10.11 -11.20 30.33
N LEU A 775 -9.65 -10.52 29.29
CA LEU A 775 -8.47 -9.66 29.33
C LEU A 775 -8.93 -8.20 29.23
N ILE A 776 -8.54 -7.39 30.23
CA ILE A 776 -8.79 -5.94 30.23
C ILE A 776 -7.47 -5.25 29.92
N SER A 777 -7.41 -4.47 28.83
CA SER A 777 -6.22 -3.76 28.41
C SER A 777 -6.47 -2.25 28.43
N PHE A 778 -5.78 -1.51 29.29
CA PHE A 778 -5.68 -0.05 29.22
C PHE A 778 -4.47 0.30 28.38
N TRP A 779 -4.67 1.14 27.36
CA TRP A 779 -3.59 1.52 26.47
C TRP A 779 -3.49 3.03 26.28
N ALA A 780 -2.27 3.50 26.03
CA ALA A 780 -2.00 4.88 25.68
C ALA A 780 -0.95 4.94 24.56
N ARG A 781 -1.16 5.83 23.61
CA ARG A 781 -0.27 6.06 22.45
C ARG A 781 0.13 7.51 22.41
N ASN A 782 1.34 7.79 21.95
CA ASN A 782 1.92 9.13 21.92
C ASN A 782 1.82 9.83 23.29
N LEU A 783 2.31 9.16 24.33
CA LEU A 783 2.26 9.64 25.73
C LEU A 783 2.87 11.01 25.91
N THR A 784 3.92 11.31 25.18
CA THR A 784 4.63 12.59 25.20
C THR A 784 3.95 13.68 24.39
N ASN A 785 2.85 13.35 23.70
CA ASN A 785 2.17 14.22 22.74
C ASN A 785 3.13 14.85 21.72
N THR A 786 4.10 14.06 21.23
CA THR A 786 5.09 14.47 20.24
C THR A 786 4.40 14.95 18.97
N HIS A 787 4.79 16.12 18.49
CA HIS A 787 4.31 16.67 17.22
C HIS A 787 5.27 16.25 16.10
N TYR A 788 4.74 15.65 15.05
CA TYR A 788 5.48 15.19 13.88
C TYR A 788 4.57 15.15 12.67
N ASN A 789 5.16 15.17 11.48
CA ASN A 789 4.44 15.02 10.22
C ASN A 789 4.70 13.60 9.66
N THR A 790 3.64 12.98 9.19
CA THR A 790 3.69 11.64 8.57
C THR A 790 3.85 11.69 7.06
N PHE A 791 3.56 12.86 6.49
CA PHE A 791 3.60 13.13 5.06
C PHE A 791 3.65 14.65 4.82
N ALA A 792 4.32 15.08 3.76
CA ALA A 792 4.23 16.45 3.26
C ALA A 792 4.27 16.50 1.73
N VAL A 793 3.72 17.58 1.18
CA VAL A 793 3.57 17.82 -0.25
C VAL A 793 3.63 19.31 -0.52
N ASP A 794 4.18 19.68 -1.66
CA ASP A 794 4.09 21.02 -2.21
C ASP A 794 2.88 21.18 -3.13
N ASN A 795 2.41 22.40 -3.28
CA ASN A 795 1.30 22.81 -4.15
C ASN A 795 1.60 24.18 -4.74
N ALA A 796 1.20 24.41 -5.98
CA ALA A 796 1.38 25.67 -6.69
C ALA A 796 0.07 26.26 -7.26
N ALA A 797 -1.09 25.85 -6.73
CA ALA A 797 -2.40 26.30 -7.21
C ALA A 797 -2.59 27.82 -7.16
N THR A 798 -1.94 28.50 -6.22
CA THR A 798 -1.95 29.97 -6.08
C THR A 798 -0.97 30.71 -6.98
N GLY A 799 -0.18 29.99 -7.79
CA GLY A 799 0.96 30.52 -8.54
C GLY A 799 2.26 30.62 -7.72
N ASN A 800 2.20 30.38 -6.41
CA ASN A 800 3.35 30.31 -5.52
C ASN A 800 3.49 28.90 -4.97
N LYS A 801 4.73 28.45 -4.78
CA LYS A 801 4.99 27.15 -4.16
C LYS A 801 4.72 27.21 -2.66
N GLU A 802 3.72 26.47 -2.21
CA GLU A 802 3.32 26.35 -0.81
C GLU A 802 3.48 24.90 -0.35
N TYR A 803 3.63 24.69 0.95
CA TYR A 803 3.90 23.37 1.52
C TYR A 803 2.80 22.99 2.49
N PHE A 804 2.35 21.75 2.40
CA PHE A 804 1.28 21.20 3.24
C PHE A 804 1.71 19.87 3.82
N ALA A 805 1.25 19.56 5.03
CA ALA A 805 1.62 18.32 5.69
C ALA A 805 0.44 17.66 6.43
N GLN A 806 0.52 16.34 6.51
CA GLN A 806 -0.30 15.51 7.39
C GLN A 806 0.40 15.37 8.73
N ARG A 807 -0.27 15.79 9.80
CA ARG A 807 0.22 15.60 11.16
C ARG A 807 0.02 14.18 11.65
N GLY A 808 0.95 13.68 12.46
CA GLY A 808 0.75 12.47 13.24
C GLY A 808 -0.32 12.65 14.33
N ASN A 809 -0.91 11.54 14.75
CA ASN A 809 -1.95 11.57 15.77
C ASN A 809 -1.37 12.05 17.12
N PRO A 810 -2.08 12.94 17.84
CA PRO A 810 -1.68 13.40 19.17
C PRO A 810 -1.84 12.26 20.20
N PHE A 811 -1.70 12.58 21.49
CA PHE A 811 -1.96 11.65 22.59
C PHE A 811 -3.34 10.98 22.46
N GLN A 812 -3.35 9.65 22.65
CA GLN A 812 -4.53 8.79 22.61
C GLN A 812 -4.50 7.83 23.80
N CYS A 813 -5.67 7.50 24.33
CA CYS A 813 -5.81 6.43 25.32
C CYS A 813 -7.17 5.74 25.17
N GLY A 814 -7.25 4.53 25.70
CA GLY A 814 -8.47 3.75 25.64
C GLY A 814 -8.38 2.48 26.47
N VAL A 815 -9.46 1.70 26.39
CA VAL A 815 -9.62 0.40 27.03
C VAL A 815 -10.17 -0.60 26.03
N ASP A 816 -9.60 -1.79 26.02
CA ASP A 816 -10.08 -2.95 25.28
C ASP A 816 -10.47 -4.06 26.25
N LEU A 817 -11.62 -4.67 26.02
CA LEU A 817 -12.08 -5.87 26.68
C LEU A 817 -12.06 -7.02 25.69
N ARG A 818 -11.41 -8.12 26.05
CA ARG A 818 -11.35 -9.32 25.21
C ARG A 818 -11.91 -10.50 25.98
N PHE A 819 -12.75 -11.28 25.31
CA PHE A 819 -13.40 -12.47 25.86
C PHE A 819 -13.07 -13.65 24.96
N HIS A 820 -12.90 -14.81 25.58
CA HIS A 820 -12.83 -16.10 24.89
C HIS A 820 -13.80 -17.08 25.56
N PHE A 821 -14.66 -17.71 24.74
CA PHE A 821 -15.72 -18.63 25.18
C PHE A 821 -15.59 -20.01 24.55
#